data_a36eb316c5d8f4a7789865e174965732
#
_entry.id   a36eb316c5d8f4a7789865e174965732
#
_cell.length_a   1.000
_cell.length_b   1.000
_cell.length_c   1.000
_cell.angle_alpha   90.00
_cell.angle_beta   90.00
_cell.angle_gamma   90.00
#
_symmetry.space_group_name_H-M   'P 1'
#
loop_
_entity.id
_entity.type
_entity.pdbx_description
1 polymer ?
#
loop_
_entity_poly.entity_id
_entity_poly.type
_entity_poly.pdbx_seq_one_letter_code
_entity_poly.pdbx_strand_id
1 'polypeptide(L)'
;MDYVAIFMAWPYANGPLHLGHVAGNCLPADIQYRYERARGRRVLMCSGSDEHGTPITITADEMGVSPQEVVDKYHRINTQALTDLGCSWVNTVDSRGIEYGGALYNRTSDEMHKEIVHEVFTNLMDSGFLEKMTMQQYCSVSQEGEVRFLPDRYVEGQCPECSEEGARGDQCDSCGATYEAHELVNPKSKLDPESDIEVRDTEHFFLRLNDFQSSLSLHSLEKQKVWKPNVRAMSKNWLDMGLRPRAVTRDIEWGITIPLEGKDWQSKRVYVWFEAVQGYYSCARIWASRIASIAGHPDGEDAWKKWWQVSDTGESPKHIYFMGKDNIPFHTIIWPAIIMGLNASKSSEVSHLAGPGDLVLEDNVSANEYLMLQGGQFSKSRKHAVWLPSYLEQYDADSLRYYLSINMPETHDTDFRWDEYVDRVNNELIGTYGNFVHRVMTLTHRLECDEGNPLSKYDRFSDHSKILKEVDNQISSAIESMEKQRFKEALRSIMGIAQIGNSLLQEAAPWKYINEDESDERSTSLSSLSLSWRICSCLAVCMRPFTPFSSDRLWEMLGNQNDIDNVLWEDSMDVETNLFWNQEKPEPLFSRLELDEILERENSLIDSNDNEESLPPNDGGGYIDFEDFMKVEMRTGRIVSVDDHPNADKLFVITIDEGSDSTRTVCAGLKGHYEPSDLEGLNVVFVANLEPRKLRGIMSEGMILAADDGEGGVKVLTTEGDILSGSRVR
;
A
#
# COMPACT_ATOMS: atom_id res chain seq x y z
N MET A 1 -1.13 -1.31 -29.45
CA MET A 1 -1.75 -1.51 -28.11
C MET A 1 -0.69 -1.15 -27.09
N ASP A 2 -0.94 -0.15 -26.27
CA ASP A 2 0.10 0.49 -25.50
C ASP A 2 0.45 -0.31 -24.24
N TYR A 3 1.75 -0.52 -24.01
CA TYR A 3 2.29 -1.05 -22.77
C TYR A 3 2.57 0.11 -21.81
N VAL A 4 2.10 0.01 -20.58
CA VAL A 4 2.30 1.02 -19.54
C VAL A 4 2.90 0.36 -18.31
N ALA A 5 4.02 0.88 -17.84
CA ALA A 5 4.60 0.50 -16.56
C ALA A 5 4.35 1.61 -15.55
N ILE A 6 3.83 1.23 -14.38
CA ILE A 6 3.55 2.13 -13.26
C ILE A 6 4.45 1.75 -12.10
N PHE A 7 5.13 2.73 -11.58
CA PHE A 7 6.08 2.56 -10.50
C PHE A 7 5.72 3.46 -9.32
N MET A 8 5.66 2.87 -8.15
CA MET A 8 5.49 3.59 -6.90
C MET A 8 6.80 3.59 -6.13
N ALA A 9 7.26 4.74 -5.64
CA ALA A 9 8.46 4.83 -4.82
C ALA A 9 8.35 3.93 -3.59
N TRP A 10 9.42 3.20 -3.32
CA TRP A 10 9.47 2.16 -2.31
C TRP A 10 9.50 2.76 -0.89
N PRO A 11 8.49 2.53 -0.05
CA PRO A 11 8.52 2.97 1.34
C PRO A 11 9.46 2.10 2.18
N TYR A 12 10.13 2.71 3.16
CA TYR A 12 10.93 1.97 4.14
C TYR A 12 10.08 1.04 5.00
N ALA A 13 10.54 -0.21 5.17
CA ALA A 13 9.93 -1.20 6.06
C ALA A 13 10.40 -1.05 7.51
N ASN A 14 10.41 0.18 8.05
CA ASN A 14 10.79 0.49 9.42
C ASN A 14 9.63 0.95 10.31
N GLY A 15 8.41 0.76 9.86
CA GLY A 15 7.18 1.15 10.55
C GLY A 15 5.95 0.98 9.66
N PRO A 16 4.74 1.10 10.23
CA PRO A 16 3.51 1.09 9.46
C PRO A 16 3.45 2.27 8.48
N LEU A 17 2.67 2.13 7.42
CA LEU A 17 2.32 3.26 6.55
C LEU A 17 1.37 4.21 7.27
N HIS A 18 1.55 5.52 7.07
CA HIS A 18 0.62 6.55 7.50
C HIS A 18 -0.03 7.23 6.29
N LEU A 19 -1.09 8.02 6.52
CA LEU A 19 -1.86 8.64 5.44
C LEU A 19 -1.02 9.53 4.50
N GLY A 20 0.10 10.09 4.99
CA GLY A 20 1.05 10.83 4.15
C GLY A 20 1.69 9.96 3.06
N HIS A 21 2.06 8.71 3.37
CA HIS A 21 2.55 7.76 2.36
C HIS A 21 1.43 7.40 1.36
N VAL A 22 0.21 7.21 1.88
CA VAL A 22 -0.94 6.85 1.04
C VAL A 22 -1.22 7.95 0.01
N ALA A 23 -1.35 9.20 0.44
CA ALA A 23 -1.64 10.33 -0.44
C ALA A 23 -0.45 10.71 -1.33
N GLY A 24 0.79 10.50 -0.84
CA GLY A 24 2.01 10.87 -1.55
C GLY A 24 2.28 9.98 -2.76
N ASN A 25 2.15 8.67 -2.63
CA ASN A 25 2.56 7.73 -3.67
C ASN A 25 1.66 6.49 -3.84
N CYS A 26 1.12 5.88 -2.74
CA CYS A 26 0.43 4.60 -2.87
C CYS A 26 -0.89 4.73 -3.64
N LEU A 27 -1.74 5.64 -3.21
CA LEU A 27 -3.07 5.85 -3.79
C LEU A 27 -3.02 6.36 -5.24
N PRO A 28 -2.21 7.38 -5.59
CA PRO A 28 -2.16 7.85 -6.97
C PRO A 28 -1.64 6.78 -7.96
N ALA A 29 -0.72 5.90 -7.53
CA ALA A 29 -0.23 4.79 -8.35
C ALA A 29 -1.34 3.78 -8.64
N ASP A 30 -2.12 3.37 -7.62
CA ASP A 30 -3.24 2.45 -7.78
C ASP A 30 -4.36 3.04 -8.64
N ILE A 31 -4.71 4.32 -8.43
CA ILE A 31 -5.70 5.03 -9.25
C ILE A 31 -5.29 5.00 -10.73
N GLN A 32 -4.02 5.32 -11.03
CA GLN A 32 -3.51 5.30 -12.40
C GLN A 32 -3.50 3.88 -12.98
N TYR A 33 -3.11 2.87 -12.19
CA TYR A 33 -3.12 1.47 -12.63
C TYR A 33 -4.52 1.02 -13.05
N ARG A 34 -5.55 1.29 -12.24
CA ARG A 34 -6.93 0.96 -12.56
C ARG A 34 -7.44 1.71 -13.78
N TYR A 35 -7.11 3.01 -13.88
CA TYR A 35 -7.46 3.83 -15.03
C TYR A 35 -6.84 3.31 -16.33
N GLU A 36 -5.53 3.03 -16.35
CA GLU A 36 -4.84 2.53 -17.55
C GLU A 36 -5.43 1.19 -18.03
N ARG A 37 -5.81 0.32 -17.08
CA ARG A 37 -6.53 -0.92 -17.39
C ARG A 37 -7.91 -0.63 -17.99
N ALA A 38 -8.67 0.29 -17.42
CA ALA A 38 -9.98 0.71 -17.92
C ALA A 38 -9.90 1.46 -19.26
N ARG A 39 -8.71 1.82 -19.74
CA ARG A 39 -8.40 2.28 -21.10
C ARG A 39 -8.01 1.15 -22.06
N GLY A 40 -8.11 -0.10 -21.63
CA GLY A 40 -7.75 -1.27 -22.43
C GLY A 40 -6.25 -1.50 -22.61
N ARG A 41 -5.39 -0.77 -21.90
CA ARG A 41 -3.93 -0.88 -21.99
C ARG A 41 -3.42 -2.11 -21.26
N ARG A 42 -2.18 -2.52 -21.59
CA ARG A 42 -1.44 -3.58 -20.91
C ARG A 42 -0.58 -2.93 -19.82
N VAL A 43 -0.87 -3.25 -18.56
CA VAL A 43 -0.30 -2.52 -17.42
C VAL A 43 0.49 -3.44 -16.50
N LEU A 44 1.74 -3.09 -16.22
CA LEU A 44 2.53 -3.71 -15.17
C LEU A 44 2.82 -2.67 -14.09
N MET A 45 2.36 -2.94 -12.86
CA MET A 45 2.61 -2.06 -11.71
C MET A 45 3.64 -2.70 -10.78
N CYS A 46 4.74 -1.99 -10.51
CA CYS A 46 5.84 -2.49 -9.69
C CYS A 46 6.13 -1.55 -8.51
N SER A 47 6.27 -2.12 -7.34
CA SER A 47 6.78 -1.50 -6.13
C SER A 47 7.24 -2.55 -5.13
N GLY A 48 7.48 -2.14 -3.89
CA GLY A 48 7.84 -3.00 -2.77
C GLY A 48 8.22 -2.23 -1.54
N SER A 49 8.74 -2.93 -0.54
CA SER A 49 9.34 -2.35 0.65
C SER A 49 10.85 -2.15 0.48
N ASP A 50 11.31 -0.94 0.79
CA ASP A 50 12.73 -0.65 0.95
C ASP A 50 13.17 -1.15 2.33
N GLU A 51 14.06 -2.15 2.32
CA GLU A 51 14.38 -2.95 3.51
C GLU A 51 15.83 -2.79 3.98
N HIS A 52 16.60 -1.94 3.33
CA HIS A 52 17.99 -1.71 3.65
C HIS A 52 18.26 -0.30 4.18
N GLY A 53 19.50 -0.08 4.63
CA GLY A 53 19.95 1.23 5.09
C GLY A 53 19.69 1.53 6.56
N THR A 54 20.13 2.71 6.97
CA THR A 54 20.17 3.16 8.37
C THR A 54 18.79 3.27 9.05
N PRO A 55 17.67 3.62 8.38
CA PRO A 55 16.37 3.64 9.05
C PRO A 55 15.95 2.28 9.62
N ILE A 56 16.33 1.19 8.95
CA ILE A 56 16.02 -0.17 9.40
C ILE A 56 16.88 -0.55 10.61
N THR A 57 18.22 -0.30 10.54
CA THR A 57 19.12 -0.65 11.62
C THR A 57 18.84 0.14 12.90
N ILE A 58 18.47 1.42 12.79
CA ILE A 58 18.04 2.23 13.95
C ILE A 58 16.80 1.61 14.59
N THR A 59 15.77 1.27 13.81
CA THR A 59 14.56 0.64 14.35
C THR A 59 14.88 -0.73 14.98
N ALA A 60 15.77 -1.50 14.38
CA ALA A 60 16.21 -2.79 14.91
C ALA A 60 16.92 -2.62 16.26
N ASP A 61 17.83 -1.65 16.38
CA ASP A 61 18.53 -1.32 17.62
C ASP A 61 17.55 -0.86 18.72
N GLU A 62 16.58 0.02 18.38
CA GLU A 62 15.53 0.49 19.30
C GLU A 62 14.63 -0.65 19.80
N MET A 63 14.33 -1.62 18.95
CA MET A 63 13.49 -2.79 19.28
C MET A 63 14.27 -3.95 19.91
N GLY A 64 15.59 -3.93 19.87
CA GLY A 64 16.44 -5.03 20.35
C GLY A 64 16.32 -6.32 19.52
N VAL A 65 16.02 -6.22 18.22
CA VAL A 65 15.85 -7.35 17.28
C VAL A 65 16.77 -7.19 16.07
N SER A 66 16.84 -8.21 15.23
CA SER A 66 17.62 -8.12 13.99
C SER A 66 16.93 -7.22 12.94
N PRO A 67 17.69 -6.59 12.01
CA PRO A 67 17.12 -5.85 10.89
C PRO A 67 16.16 -6.69 10.04
N GLN A 68 16.42 -7.99 9.88
CA GLN A 68 15.55 -8.91 9.13
C GLN A 68 14.17 -9.05 9.81
N GLU A 69 14.12 -9.18 11.13
CA GLU A 69 12.84 -9.26 11.87
C GLU A 69 12.02 -7.98 11.73
N VAL A 70 12.68 -6.81 11.73
CA VAL A 70 12.01 -5.53 11.50
C VAL A 70 11.34 -5.50 10.13
N VAL A 71 12.10 -5.81 9.07
CA VAL A 71 11.58 -5.72 7.70
C VAL A 71 10.52 -6.78 7.41
N ASP A 72 10.66 -7.99 7.95
CA ASP A 72 9.66 -9.05 7.82
C ASP A 72 8.34 -8.66 8.47
N LYS A 73 8.40 -8.04 9.64
CA LYS A 73 7.23 -7.52 10.34
C LYS A 73 6.53 -6.44 9.53
N TYR A 74 7.25 -5.39 9.14
CA TYR A 74 6.62 -4.22 8.51
C TYR A 74 6.29 -4.42 7.04
N HIS A 75 7.03 -5.26 6.31
CA HIS A 75 6.62 -5.68 4.97
C HIS A 75 5.23 -6.31 4.99
N ARG A 76 5.00 -7.27 5.91
CA ARG A 76 3.70 -7.95 6.06
C ARG A 76 2.58 -6.98 6.44
N ILE A 77 2.80 -6.13 7.47
CA ILE A 77 1.81 -5.15 7.92
C ILE A 77 1.43 -4.19 6.79
N ASN A 78 2.43 -3.66 6.08
CA ASN A 78 2.22 -2.68 5.02
C ASN A 78 1.54 -3.29 3.78
N THR A 79 1.92 -4.52 3.41
CA THR A 79 1.27 -5.25 2.30
C THR A 79 -0.20 -5.51 2.62
N GLN A 80 -0.51 -5.96 3.85
CA GLN A 80 -1.89 -6.18 4.29
C GLN A 80 -2.68 -4.86 4.29
N ALA A 81 -2.14 -3.80 4.86
CA ALA A 81 -2.82 -2.50 4.91
C ALA A 81 -3.10 -1.92 3.51
N LEU A 82 -2.18 -2.10 2.55
CA LEU A 82 -2.41 -1.70 1.16
C LEU A 82 -3.50 -2.55 0.50
N THR A 83 -3.57 -3.84 0.82
CA THR A 83 -4.64 -4.74 0.35
C THR A 83 -5.99 -4.31 0.91
N ASP A 84 -6.07 -4.06 2.22
CA ASP A 84 -7.29 -3.63 2.91
C ASP A 84 -7.77 -2.24 2.44
N LEU A 85 -6.83 -1.38 2.05
CA LEU A 85 -7.14 -0.11 1.38
C LEU A 85 -7.71 -0.31 -0.04
N GLY A 86 -7.66 -1.51 -0.58
CA GLY A 86 -8.09 -1.82 -1.94
C GLY A 86 -7.05 -1.51 -3.02
N CYS A 87 -5.78 -1.38 -2.69
CA CYS A 87 -4.72 -1.27 -3.69
C CYS A 87 -4.49 -2.61 -4.42
N SER A 88 -4.20 -2.52 -5.71
CA SER A 88 -4.19 -3.69 -6.63
C SER A 88 -2.91 -4.53 -6.57
N TRP A 89 -2.09 -4.43 -5.52
CA TRP A 89 -0.80 -5.13 -5.41
C TRP A 89 -0.89 -6.64 -5.38
N VAL A 90 -2.03 -7.19 -4.94
CA VAL A 90 -2.30 -8.64 -4.92
C VAL A 90 -2.70 -9.20 -6.29
N ASN A 91 -3.04 -8.33 -7.26
CA ASN A 91 -3.44 -8.72 -8.61
C ASN A 91 -2.21 -8.98 -9.48
N THR A 92 -1.44 -10.01 -9.13
CA THR A 92 -0.18 -10.35 -9.82
C THR A 92 -0.38 -10.77 -11.28
N VAL A 93 -1.59 -11.20 -11.63
CA VAL A 93 -2.06 -11.46 -12.99
C VAL A 93 -3.27 -10.58 -13.25
N ASP A 94 -3.29 -9.88 -14.36
CA ASP A 94 -4.45 -9.09 -14.77
C ASP A 94 -5.66 -10.00 -15.00
N SER A 95 -6.86 -9.61 -14.55
CA SER A 95 -8.09 -10.39 -14.72
C SER A 95 -8.44 -10.68 -16.18
N ARG A 96 -7.95 -9.87 -17.10
CA ARG A 96 -8.09 -10.06 -18.57
C ARG A 96 -7.13 -11.10 -19.14
N GLY A 97 -6.13 -11.52 -18.38
CA GLY A 97 -5.11 -12.50 -18.73
C GLY A 97 -3.68 -12.00 -18.51
N ILE A 98 -2.73 -12.95 -18.42
CA ILE A 98 -1.32 -12.66 -18.14
C ILE A 98 -0.66 -11.74 -19.19
N GLU A 99 -1.14 -11.74 -20.44
CA GLU A 99 -0.62 -10.88 -21.50
C GLU A 99 -0.94 -9.39 -21.28
N TYR A 100 -1.88 -9.07 -20.40
CA TYR A 100 -2.24 -7.71 -20.05
C TYR A 100 -1.38 -7.16 -18.90
N GLY A 101 -0.53 -8.00 -18.27
CA GLY A 101 0.36 -7.59 -17.17
C GLY A 101 -0.15 -8.02 -15.81
N GLY A 102 -0.02 -7.14 -14.83
CA GLY A 102 -0.39 -7.38 -13.44
C GLY A 102 0.28 -6.38 -12.50
N ALA A 103 0.34 -6.73 -11.23
CA ALA A 103 1.00 -5.92 -10.20
C ALA A 103 1.89 -6.78 -9.31
N LEU A 104 2.99 -6.23 -8.80
CA LEU A 104 3.84 -6.92 -7.83
C LEU A 104 4.36 -5.92 -6.79
N TYR A 105 4.14 -6.25 -5.51
CA TYR A 105 4.75 -5.59 -4.37
C TYR A 105 5.85 -6.50 -3.81
N ASN A 106 7.12 -6.19 -4.13
CA ASN A 106 8.28 -7.02 -3.80
C ASN A 106 9.06 -6.47 -2.58
N ARG A 107 10.27 -6.96 -2.38
CA ARG A 107 11.19 -6.61 -1.29
C ARG A 107 12.58 -6.33 -1.86
N THR A 108 13.31 -5.33 -1.32
CA THR A 108 14.73 -5.15 -1.69
C THR A 108 15.63 -6.22 -1.09
N SER A 109 15.19 -6.95 -0.05
CA SER A 109 15.90 -8.12 0.50
C SER A 109 15.73 -9.41 -0.34
N ASP A 110 15.00 -9.38 -1.45
CA ASP A 110 14.84 -10.53 -2.35
C ASP A 110 16.19 -10.88 -3.04
N GLU A 111 16.57 -12.17 -3.02
CA GLU A 111 17.85 -12.60 -3.63
C GLU A 111 17.95 -12.29 -5.12
N MET A 112 16.86 -12.41 -5.89
CA MET A 112 16.88 -12.06 -7.31
C MET A 112 17.05 -10.55 -7.51
N HIS A 113 16.51 -9.72 -6.60
CA HIS A 113 16.79 -8.28 -6.60
C HIS A 113 18.29 -8.02 -6.40
N LYS A 114 18.90 -8.65 -5.41
CA LYS A 114 20.34 -8.57 -5.14
C LYS A 114 21.19 -9.00 -6.36
N GLU A 115 20.83 -10.10 -7.01
CA GLU A 115 21.52 -10.57 -8.22
C GLU A 115 21.45 -9.51 -9.35
N ILE A 116 20.30 -8.90 -9.55
CA ILE A 116 20.10 -7.85 -10.56
C ILE A 116 20.88 -6.58 -10.21
N VAL A 117 20.91 -6.18 -8.94
CA VAL A 117 21.73 -5.04 -8.47
C VAL A 117 23.21 -5.31 -8.70
N HIS A 118 23.69 -6.53 -8.46
CA HIS A 118 25.06 -6.94 -8.77
C HIS A 118 25.35 -6.89 -10.28
N GLU A 119 24.42 -7.33 -11.11
CA GLU A 119 24.52 -7.24 -12.57
C GLU A 119 24.65 -5.78 -13.02
N VAL A 120 23.78 -4.90 -12.54
CA VAL A 120 23.81 -3.46 -12.86
C VAL A 120 25.11 -2.82 -12.38
N PHE A 121 25.51 -3.09 -11.14
CA PHE A 121 26.74 -2.55 -10.56
C PHE A 121 27.96 -2.96 -11.41
N THR A 122 28.07 -4.24 -11.76
CA THR A 122 29.18 -4.77 -12.56
C THR A 122 29.18 -4.16 -13.97
N ASN A 123 28.02 -4.06 -14.62
CA ASN A 123 27.89 -3.44 -15.94
C ASN A 123 28.36 -1.98 -15.95
N LEU A 124 27.95 -1.19 -14.95
CA LEU A 124 28.35 0.22 -14.85
C LEU A 124 29.85 0.36 -14.52
N MET A 125 30.39 -0.56 -13.72
CA MET A 125 31.81 -0.59 -13.39
C MET A 125 32.66 -0.93 -14.60
N ASP A 126 32.32 -1.99 -15.32
CA ASP A 126 33.04 -2.44 -16.52
C ASP A 126 32.97 -1.41 -17.67
N SER A 127 31.88 -0.65 -17.73
CA SER A 127 31.69 0.45 -18.68
C SER A 127 32.38 1.75 -18.25
N GLY A 128 33.00 1.80 -17.06
CA GLY A 128 33.73 2.94 -16.54
C GLY A 128 32.87 4.07 -15.97
N PHE A 129 31.59 3.82 -15.72
CA PHE A 129 30.67 4.78 -15.09
C PHE A 129 30.73 4.74 -13.56
N LEU A 130 31.29 3.67 -12.97
CA LEU A 130 31.64 3.62 -11.55
C LEU A 130 33.16 3.69 -11.39
N GLU A 131 33.63 4.62 -10.58
CA GLU A 131 35.05 4.75 -10.26
C GLU A 131 35.30 4.75 -8.75
N LYS A 132 36.47 4.30 -8.33
CA LYS A 132 36.89 4.32 -6.93
C LYS A 132 37.42 5.68 -6.57
N MET A 133 36.90 6.25 -5.49
CA MET A 133 37.36 7.51 -4.93
C MET A 133 37.43 7.41 -3.40
N THR A 134 38.34 8.16 -2.81
CA THR A 134 38.44 8.32 -1.35
C THR A 134 37.55 9.45 -0.91
N MET A 135 36.77 9.23 0.17
CA MET A 135 36.00 10.27 0.85
C MET A 135 36.30 10.26 2.35
N GLN A 136 36.01 11.39 2.98
CA GLN A 136 36.10 11.51 4.43
C GLN A 136 34.75 11.18 5.07
N GLN A 137 34.79 10.36 6.12
CA GLN A 137 33.59 9.96 6.85
C GLN A 137 33.86 9.95 8.35
N TYR A 138 32.86 10.31 9.14
CA TYR A 138 32.94 10.17 10.58
C TYR A 138 32.97 8.71 11.01
N CYS A 139 33.76 8.42 12.02
CA CYS A 139 33.73 7.15 12.72
C CYS A 139 33.78 7.39 14.24
N SER A 140 33.13 6.52 14.98
CA SER A 140 33.32 6.41 16.42
C SER A 140 34.49 5.46 16.72
N VAL A 141 35.24 5.77 17.75
CA VAL A 141 36.35 4.92 18.25
C VAL A 141 35.99 4.50 19.66
N SER A 142 35.79 3.18 19.87
CA SER A 142 35.53 2.65 21.20
C SER A 142 36.76 2.77 22.10
N GLN A 143 36.58 2.64 23.41
CA GLN A 143 37.69 2.64 24.39
C GLN A 143 38.65 1.46 24.15
N GLU A 144 38.21 0.43 23.45
CA GLU A 144 39.02 -0.76 23.07
C GLU A 144 39.75 -0.55 21.73
N GLY A 145 39.56 0.61 21.07
CA GLY A 145 40.17 0.97 19.79
C GLY A 145 39.46 0.41 18.57
N GLU A 146 38.25 -0.14 18.70
CA GLU A 146 37.41 -0.54 17.57
C GLU A 146 36.85 0.70 16.85
N VAL A 147 36.97 0.68 15.53
CA VAL A 147 36.50 1.78 14.66
C VAL A 147 35.19 1.37 13.99
N ARG A 148 34.16 2.15 14.23
CA ARG A 148 32.87 2.00 13.56
C ARG A 148 32.58 3.26 12.74
N PHE A 149 32.49 3.13 11.41
CA PHE A 149 32.04 4.23 10.57
C PHE A 149 30.58 4.59 10.88
N LEU A 150 30.30 5.87 10.91
CA LEU A 150 29.00 6.42 11.22
C LEU A 150 28.37 6.94 9.91
N PRO A 151 27.40 6.22 9.33
CA PRO A 151 26.62 6.74 8.21
C PRO A 151 25.89 8.03 8.61
N ASP A 152 25.56 8.84 7.61
CA ASP A 152 25.06 10.21 7.74
C ASP A 152 23.98 10.41 8.83
N ARG A 153 23.09 9.45 9.04
CA ARG A 153 22.01 9.55 10.04
C ARG A 153 22.39 9.10 11.46
N TYR A 154 23.58 8.54 11.62
CA TYR A 154 24.14 8.22 12.95
C TYR A 154 24.97 9.37 13.51
N VAL A 155 25.16 10.45 12.76
CA VAL A 155 25.81 11.66 13.22
C VAL A 155 24.75 12.78 13.29
N GLU A 156 24.71 13.46 14.41
CA GLU A 156 23.91 14.67 14.60
C GLU A 156 24.79 15.80 15.15
N GLY A 157 24.40 17.02 14.86
CA GLY A 157 25.13 18.21 15.29
C GLY A 157 24.35 19.47 15.00
N GLN A 158 25.06 20.60 14.97
CA GLN A 158 24.45 21.87 14.62
C GLN A 158 24.55 22.10 13.11
N CYS A 159 23.45 22.51 12.49
CA CYS A 159 23.39 22.80 11.06
C CYS A 159 24.37 23.95 10.68
N PRO A 160 25.22 23.76 9.66
CA PRO A 160 26.16 24.81 9.23
C PRO A 160 25.47 26.07 8.65
N GLU A 161 24.23 25.92 8.13
CA GLU A 161 23.50 27.00 7.47
C GLU A 161 22.58 27.80 8.42
N CYS A 162 21.76 27.07 9.22
CA CYS A 162 20.77 27.74 10.09
C CYS A 162 21.07 27.64 11.59
N SER A 163 22.12 26.94 11.98
CA SER A 163 22.53 26.72 13.37
C SER A 163 21.52 25.96 14.23
N GLU A 164 20.57 25.24 13.62
CA GLU A 164 19.63 24.39 14.34
C GLU A 164 20.36 23.18 14.95
N GLU A 165 20.08 22.88 16.23
CA GLU A 165 20.62 21.73 16.94
C GLU A 165 19.92 20.44 16.49
N GLY A 166 20.64 19.30 16.54
CA GLY A 166 20.10 18.00 16.13
C GLY A 166 19.96 17.83 14.62
N ALA A 167 20.64 18.65 13.83
CA ALA A 167 20.74 18.48 12.39
C ALA A 167 21.50 17.18 12.06
N ARG A 168 21.02 16.43 11.05
CA ARG A 168 21.59 15.14 10.65
C ARG A 168 22.81 15.34 9.75
N GLY A 169 23.63 14.29 9.60
CA GLY A 169 24.86 14.35 8.83
C GLY A 169 24.71 14.58 7.33
N ASP A 170 23.51 14.51 6.76
CA ASP A 170 23.24 14.67 5.34
C ASP A 170 22.27 15.81 5.03
N GLN A 171 21.46 16.21 6.02
CA GLN A 171 20.38 17.18 5.80
C GLN A 171 19.90 17.81 7.11
N CYS A 172 19.52 19.07 7.07
CA CYS A 172 18.82 19.74 8.15
C CYS A 172 17.31 19.65 7.97
N ASP A 173 16.62 19.05 8.95
CA ASP A 173 15.15 18.93 8.92
C ASP A 173 14.44 20.31 9.06
N SER A 174 15.13 21.33 9.62
CA SER A 174 14.56 22.65 9.84
C SER A 174 14.62 23.53 8.60
N CYS A 175 15.79 23.68 7.96
CA CYS A 175 15.96 24.56 6.80
C CYS A 175 16.05 23.83 5.45
N GLY A 176 16.11 22.49 5.45
CA GLY A 176 16.22 21.68 4.25
C GLY A 176 17.59 21.71 3.56
N ALA A 177 18.59 22.36 4.16
CA ALA A 177 19.93 22.40 3.61
C ALA A 177 20.56 21.00 3.57
N THR A 178 21.24 20.69 2.47
CA THR A 178 22.04 19.45 2.31
C THR A 178 23.52 19.81 2.36
N TYR A 179 24.29 19.01 3.08
CA TYR A 179 25.73 19.20 3.29
C TYR A 179 26.41 17.85 3.47
N GLU A 180 27.74 17.85 3.45
CA GLU A 180 28.50 16.64 3.81
C GLU A 180 28.59 16.51 5.34
N ALA A 181 28.58 15.30 5.88
CA ALA A 181 28.55 15.07 7.33
C ALA A 181 29.66 15.81 8.09
N HIS A 182 30.84 15.98 7.47
CA HIS A 182 31.97 16.69 8.08
C HIS A 182 31.80 18.20 8.21
N GLU A 183 30.76 18.78 7.59
CA GLU A 183 30.42 20.21 7.68
C GLU A 183 29.54 20.53 8.91
N LEU A 184 29.00 19.49 9.59
CA LEU A 184 28.26 19.69 10.85
C LEU A 184 29.13 20.34 11.91
N VAL A 185 28.55 21.28 12.64
CA VAL A 185 29.19 21.92 13.80
C VAL A 185 28.90 21.06 15.06
N ASN A 186 29.92 20.80 15.84
CA ASN A 186 29.83 19.98 17.06
C ASN A 186 29.17 18.60 16.85
N PRO A 187 29.65 17.79 15.89
CA PRO A 187 29.05 16.50 15.59
C PRO A 187 29.15 15.53 16.77
N LYS A 188 28.12 14.70 16.93
CA LYS A 188 28.06 13.62 17.94
C LYS A 188 27.54 12.34 17.32
N SER A 189 27.97 11.20 17.84
CA SER A 189 27.36 9.93 17.52
C SER A 189 25.99 9.81 18.18
N LYS A 190 24.97 9.46 17.40
CA LYS A 190 23.63 9.18 17.94
C LYS A 190 23.58 7.83 18.65
N LEU A 191 24.44 6.89 18.27
CA LEU A 191 24.52 5.56 18.86
C LEU A 191 25.20 5.54 20.23
N ASP A 192 26.25 6.36 20.35
CA ASP A 192 27.03 6.50 21.59
C ASP A 192 27.50 7.96 21.70
N PRO A 193 26.70 8.82 22.35
CA PRO A 193 27.01 10.25 22.50
C PRO A 193 28.30 10.56 23.27
N GLU A 194 28.81 9.58 24.05
CA GLU A 194 30.07 9.69 24.82
C GLU A 194 31.29 9.19 24.05
N SER A 195 31.09 8.61 22.84
CA SER A 195 32.21 8.15 22.02
C SER A 195 32.93 9.32 21.35
N ASP A 196 34.26 9.19 21.24
CA ASP A 196 35.05 10.11 20.44
C ASP A 196 34.76 9.91 18.96
N ILE A 197 34.48 11.02 18.26
CA ILE A 197 34.27 11.05 16.81
C ILE A 197 35.53 11.52 16.11
N GLU A 198 36.00 10.74 15.15
CA GLU A 198 37.10 11.07 14.26
C GLU A 198 36.64 11.09 12.80
N VAL A 199 37.34 11.84 11.96
CA VAL A 199 37.19 11.78 10.50
C VAL A 199 38.29 10.88 9.94
N ARG A 200 37.88 9.87 9.15
CA ARG A 200 38.81 8.96 8.48
C ARG A 200 38.53 8.85 6.99
N ASP A 201 39.58 8.60 6.24
CA ASP A 201 39.47 8.33 4.81
C ASP A 201 38.96 6.89 4.59
N THR A 202 37.97 6.77 3.68
CA THR A 202 37.43 5.47 3.24
C THR A 202 37.24 5.47 1.73
N GLU A 203 37.51 4.34 1.07
CA GLU A 203 37.31 4.18 -0.37
C GLU A 203 35.88 3.72 -0.67
N HIS A 204 35.27 4.36 -1.66
CA HIS A 204 33.93 4.04 -2.15
C HIS A 204 33.88 4.03 -3.67
N PHE A 205 32.86 3.37 -4.23
CA PHE A 205 32.52 3.55 -5.64
C PHE A 205 31.61 4.77 -5.80
N PHE A 206 31.89 5.54 -6.85
CA PHE A 206 31.14 6.73 -7.19
C PHE A 206 30.58 6.58 -8.60
N LEU A 207 29.29 6.85 -8.76
CA LEU A 207 28.66 7.04 -10.07
C LEU A 207 29.08 8.38 -10.64
N ARG A 208 29.67 8.38 -11.83
CA ARG A 208 30.18 9.54 -12.54
C ARG A 208 29.03 10.34 -13.20
N LEU A 209 28.17 10.95 -12.36
CA LEU A 209 26.98 11.67 -12.83
C LEU A 209 27.30 12.79 -13.82
N ASN A 210 28.48 13.42 -13.71
CA ASN A 210 28.95 14.46 -14.63
C ASN A 210 29.00 13.95 -16.09
N ASP A 211 29.23 12.67 -16.35
CA ASP A 211 29.29 12.09 -17.70
C ASP A 211 27.89 12.06 -18.36
N PHE A 212 26.84 12.11 -17.57
CA PHE A 212 25.44 12.11 -18.01
C PHE A 212 24.81 13.50 -18.10
N GLN A 213 25.51 14.56 -17.65
CA GLN A 213 25.01 15.94 -17.54
C GLN A 213 24.31 16.43 -18.81
N SER A 214 24.95 16.27 -19.96
CA SER A 214 24.41 16.75 -21.25
C SER A 214 23.14 16.01 -21.67
N SER A 215 23.13 14.68 -21.57
CA SER A 215 21.99 13.84 -21.96
C SER A 215 20.82 14.03 -21.02
N LEU A 216 21.05 14.15 -19.71
CA LEU A 216 20.02 14.46 -18.71
C LEU A 216 19.42 15.86 -18.92
N SER A 217 20.24 16.85 -19.31
CA SER A 217 19.75 18.20 -19.61
C SER A 217 18.82 18.21 -20.83
N LEU A 218 19.16 17.45 -21.87
CA LEU A 218 18.30 17.29 -23.06
C LEU A 218 17.00 16.57 -22.71
N HIS A 219 17.08 15.48 -21.96
CA HIS A 219 15.90 14.74 -21.48
C HIS A 219 14.97 15.63 -20.66
N SER A 220 15.50 16.36 -19.67
CA SER A 220 14.73 17.30 -18.86
C SER A 220 14.05 18.39 -19.69
N LEU A 221 14.71 18.86 -20.75
CA LEU A 221 14.16 19.85 -21.68
C LEU A 221 12.97 19.31 -22.46
N GLU A 222 13.03 18.06 -22.92
CA GLU A 222 11.92 17.39 -23.62
C GLU A 222 10.71 17.19 -22.72
N LYS A 223 10.93 16.89 -21.43
CA LYS A 223 9.87 16.62 -20.44
C LYS A 223 9.21 17.89 -19.87
N GLN A 224 9.64 19.09 -20.21
CA GLN A 224 9.11 20.35 -19.68
C GLN A 224 7.58 20.54 -19.83
N LYS A 225 6.97 19.92 -20.84
CA LYS A 225 5.52 20.01 -21.07
C LYS A 225 4.72 18.96 -20.30
N VAL A 226 5.38 17.92 -19.83
CA VAL A 226 4.77 16.75 -19.17
C VAL A 226 4.93 16.83 -17.66
N TRP A 227 6.13 17.10 -17.17
CA TRP A 227 6.42 17.15 -15.75
C TRP A 227 5.70 18.28 -15.03
N LYS A 228 5.26 18.01 -13.79
CA LYS A 228 4.70 19.03 -12.88
C LYS A 228 5.73 20.14 -12.59
N PRO A 229 5.29 21.36 -12.16
CA PRO A 229 6.19 22.48 -11.88
C PRO A 229 7.28 22.18 -10.86
N ASN A 230 6.95 21.46 -9.77
CA ASN A 230 7.92 21.07 -8.73
C ASN A 230 8.99 20.13 -9.27
N VAL A 231 8.62 19.14 -10.07
CA VAL A 231 9.56 18.21 -10.70
C VAL A 231 10.54 18.97 -11.62
N ARG A 232 10.00 19.85 -12.47
CA ARG A 232 10.83 20.67 -13.36
C ARG A 232 11.79 21.58 -12.61
N ALA A 233 11.30 22.24 -11.56
CA ALA A 233 12.11 23.19 -10.78
C ALA A 233 13.25 22.47 -10.06
N MET A 234 12.99 21.35 -9.41
CA MET A 234 14.01 20.60 -8.67
C MET A 234 15.04 19.97 -9.62
N SER A 235 14.58 19.33 -10.71
CA SER A 235 15.48 18.74 -11.71
C SER A 235 16.38 19.80 -12.36
N LYS A 236 15.80 20.93 -12.72
CA LYS A 236 16.57 22.07 -13.28
C LYS A 236 17.61 22.60 -12.29
N ASN A 237 17.25 22.75 -11.02
CA ASN A 237 18.18 23.21 -10.01
C ASN A 237 19.41 22.29 -9.88
N TRP A 238 19.20 20.97 -9.83
CA TRP A 238 20.29 20.00 -9.80
C TRP A 238 21.19 20.09 -11.03
N LEU A 239 20.61 20.21 -12.23
CA LEU A 239 21.36 20.32 -13.47
C LEU A 239 22.12 21.64 -13.57
N ASP A 240 21.53 22.76 -13.15
CA ASP A 240 22.17 24.08 -13.16
C ASP A 240 23.36 24.18 -12.19
N MET A 241 23.31 23.48 -11.05
CA MET A 241 24.43 23.39 -10.09
C MET A 241 25.61 22.59 -10.64
N GLY A 242 25.41 21.82 -11.69
CA GLY A 242 26.39 20.89 -12.26
C GLY A 242 26.50 19.60 -11.46
N LEU A 243 26.34 18.47 -12.16
CA LEU A 243 26.36 17.16 -11.52
C LEU A 243 27.78 16.76 -11.12
N ARG A 244 27.93 16.20 -9.94
CA ARG A 244 29.19 15.71 -9.37
C ARG A 244 29.09 14.18 -9.17
N PRO A 245 30.21 13.45 -9.16
CA PRO A 245 30.22 12.04 -8.81
C PRO A 245 29.53 11.81 -7.44
N ARG A 246 28.74 10.75 -7.37
CA ARG A 246 27.97 10.38 -6.15
C ARG A 246 28.39 9.00 -5.65
N ALA A 247 28.71 8.88 -4.37
CA ALA A 247 29.05 7.61 -3.76
C ALA A 247 27.85 6.66 -3.77
N VAL A 248 28.06 5.43 -4.32
CA VAL A 248 27.06 4.38 -4.44
C VAL A 248 27.33 3.20 -3.52
N THR A 249 28.29 3.32 -2.62
CA THR A 249 28.59 2.36 -1.58
C THR A 249 28.72 3.05 -0.22
N ARG A 250 28.53 2.30 0.87
CA ARG A 250 28.57 2.84 2.25
C ARG A 250 29.24 1.82 3.19
N ASP A 251 29.87 2.32 4.25
CA ASP A 251 30.38 1.53 5.37
C ASP A 251 29.22 1.21 6.34
N ILE A 252 28.42 0.21 6.02
CA ILE A 252 27.28 -0.27 6.81
C ILE A 252 27.22 -1.79 6.77
N GLU A 253 26.63 -2.41 7.78
CA GLU A 253 26.58 -3.87 7.89
C GLU A 253 25.35 -4.46 7.18
N TRP A 254 24.22 -3.75 7.19
CA TRP A 254 22.94 -4.20 6.63
C TRP A 254 22.69 -3.60 5.25
N GLY A 255 22.52 -4.46 4.24
CA GLY A 255 22.29 -4.08 2.85
C GLY A 255 22.90 -5.06 1.85
N ILE A 256 22.78 -4.78 0.56
CA ILE A 256 23.35 -5.61 -0.51
C ILE A 256 24.87 -5.52 -0.50
N THR A 257 25.53 -6.67 -0.52
CA THR A 257 27.00 -6.78 -0.59
C THR A 257 27.50 -6.24 -1.94
N ILE A 258 28.76 -5.78 -1.96
CA ILE A 258 29.41 -5.36 -3.21
C ILE A 258 29.89 -6.61 -3.96
N PRO A 259 29.67 -6.74 -5.27
CA PRO A 259 30.04 -7.93 -6.05
C PRO A 259 31.56 -7.98 -6.38
N LEU A 260 32.40 -7.81 -5.36
CA LEU A 260 33.85 -7.82 -5.48
C LEU A 260 34.48 -8.69 -4.40
N GLU A 261 35.57 -9.37 -4.76
CA GLU A 261 36.38 -10.12 -3.82
C GLU A 261 37.32 -9.19 -3.03
N GLY A 262 37.57 -9.52 -1.79
CA GLY A 262 38.52 -8.80 -0.92
C GLY A 262 37.89 -8.32 0.38
N LYS A 263 38.68 -8.34 1.47
CA LYS A 263 38.18 -7.99 2.81
C LYS A 263 37.68 -6.54 2.90
N ASP A 264 38.28 -5.65 2.14
CA ASP A 264 37.95 -4.20 2.18
C ASP A 264 36.54 -3.92 1.64
N TRP A 265 35.98 -4.80 0.79
CA TRP A 265 34.64 -4.66 0.22
C TRP A 265 33.56 -5.45 0.96
N GLN A 266 33.97 -6.44 1.77
CA GLN A 266 33.01 -7.26 2.55
C GLN A 266 32.32 -6.50 3.67
N SER A 267 32.99 -5.48 4.25
CA SER A 267 32.42 -4.59 5.27
C SER A 267 31.55 -3.46 4.73
N LYS A 268 31.43 -3.37 3.41
CA LYS A 268 30.68 -2.31 2.72
C LYS A 268 29.43 -2.86 2.03
N ARG A 269 28.46 -1.99 1.84
CA ARG A 269 27.20 -2.31 1.13
C ARG A 269 26.96 -1.32 0.01
N VAL A 270 26.16 -1.75 -0.95
CA VAL A 270 25.57 -0.85 -1.95
C VAL A 270 24.68 0.15 -1.21
N TYR A 271 24.75 1.41 -1.62
CA TYR A 271 23.97 2.48 -1.02
C TYR A 271 22.48 2.29 -1.33
N VAL A 272 21.65 2.32 -0.30
CA VAL A 272 20.23 1.99 -0.40
C VAL A 272 19.48 2.74 -1.49
N TRP A 273 19.74 4.01 -1.71
CA TRP A 273 19.04 4.77 -2.75
C TRP A 273 19.57 4.52 -4.18
N PHE A 274 20.80 3.99 -4.31
CA PHE A 274 21.29 3.50 -5.59
C PHE A 274 20.66 2.14 -5.92
N GLU A 275 20.43 1.28 -4.92
CA GLU A 275 19.79 -0.02 -5.13
C GLU A 275 18.26 0.10 -5.27
N ALA A 276 17.59 0.89 -4.41
CA ALA A 276 16.13 0.97 -4.34
C ALA A 276 15.48 1.45 -5.65
N VAL A 277 16.13 2.39 -6.37
CA VAL A 277 15.63 2.83 -7.70
C VAL A 277 15.71 1.73 -8.75
N GLN A 278 16.58 0.73 -8.58
CA GLN A 278 16.66 -0.46 -9.44
C GLN A 278 15.54 -1.46 -9.11
N GLY A 279 14.87 -1.29 -7.98
CA GLY A 279 13.75 -2.11 -7.54
C GLY A 279 12.63 -2.19 -8.58
N TYR A 280 12.37 -1.14 -9.33
CA TYR A 280 11.38 -1.12 -10.40
C TYR A 280 11.72 -2.10 -11.52
N TYR A 281 12.97 -2.09 -11.95
CA TYR A 281 13.49 -2.97 -12.99
C TYR A 281 13.57 -4.41 -12.52
N SER A 282 14.08 -4.64 -11.31
CA SER A 282 14.16 -5.98 -10.74
C SER A 282 12.77 -6.56 -10.47
N CYS A 283 11.81 -5.77 -9.98
CA CYS A 283 10.44 -6.20 -9.74
C CYS A 283 9.76 -6.70 -11.02
N ALA A 284 9.95 -6.00 -12.14
CA ALA A 284 9.43 -6.46 -13.43
C ALA A 284 10.07 -7.78 -13.89
N ARG A 285 11.38 -7.95 -13.69
CA ARG A 285 12.11 -9.20 -14.00
C ARG A 285 11.66 -10.35 -13.09
N ILE A 286 11.46 -10.08 -11.80
CA ILE A 286 10.95 -11.05 -10.83
C ILE A 286 9.51 -11.45 -11.17
N TRP A 287 8.65 -10.47 -11.52
CA TRP A 287 7.29 -10.76 -12.00
C TRP A 287 7.30 -11.67 -13.24
N ALA A 288 8.17 -11.38 -14.22
CA ALA A 288 8.27 -12.19 -15.42
C ALA A 288 8.74 -13.62 -15.12
N SER A 289 9.76 -13.78 -14.27
CA SER A 289 10.33 -15.09 -13.92
C SER A 289 9.38 -15.93 -13.06
N ARG A 290 8.83 -15.35 -12.00
CA ARG A 290 8.06 -16.11 -10.98
C ARG A 290 6.56 -16.18 -11.24
N ILE A 291 6.02 -15.27 -12.06
CA ILE A 291 4.57 -15.15 -12.28
C ILE A 291 4.23 -15.37 -13.75
N ALA A 292 4.73 -14.49 -14.64
CA ALA A 292 4.34 -14.53 -16.05
C ALA A 292 4.74 -15.83 -16.75
N SER A 293 5.96 -16.31 -16.51
CA SER A 293 6.46 -17.59 -17.04
C SER A 293 5.60 -18.77 -16.58
N ILE A 294 5.27 -18.82 -15.28
CA ILE A 294 4.45 -19.89 -14.70
C ILE A 294 2.99 -19.83 -15.19
N ALA A 295 2.45 -18.62 -15.34
CA ALA A 295 1.09 -18.39 -15.85
C ALA A 295 0.97 -18.57 -17.38
N GLY A 296 2.07 -18.91 -18.08
CA GLY A 296 2.05 -19.23 -19.50
C GLY A 296 2.10 -18.00 -20.42
N HIS A 297 2.72 -16.90 -20.00
CA HIS A 297 2.96 -15.75 -20.88
C HIS A 297 3.77 -16.19 -22.11
N PRO A 298 3.42 -15.76 -23.34
CA PRO A 298 4.10 -16.20 -24.56
C PRO A 298 5.62 -15.96 -24.57
N ASP A 299 6.07 -14.84 -23.97
CA ASP A 299 7.49 -14.49 -23.88
C ASP A 299 8.19 -15.08 -22.64
N GLY A 300 7.47 -15.82 -21.78
CA GLY A 300 8.03 -16.48 -20.59
C GLY A 300 8.77 -15.51 -19.66
N GLU A 301 10.01 -15.84 -19.29
CA GLU A 301 10.87 -15.01 -18.44
C GLU A 301 11.28 -13.68 -19.08
N ASP A 302 11.14 -13.54 -20.38
CA ASP A 302 11.42 -12.32 -21.14
C ASP A 302 10.21 -11.36 -21.22
N ALA A 303 9.08 -11.70 -20.61
CA ALA A 303 7.85 -10.90 -20.63
C ALA A 303 8.05 -9.45 -20.21
N TRP A 304 8.92 -9.21 -19.21
CA TRP A 304 9.23 -7.87 -18.69
C TRP A 304 9.72 -6.90 -19.78
N LYS A 305 10.36 -7.40 -20.85
CA LYS A 305 10.93 -6.58 -21.95
C LYS A 305 9.84 -5.74 -22.63
N LYS A 306 8.60 -6.23 -22.69
CA LYS A 306 7.46 -5.49 -23.27
C LYS A 306 7.15 -4.18 -22.54
N TRP A 307 7.43 -4.13 -21.25
CA TRP A 307 7.22 -2.95 -20.41
C TRP A 307 8.48 -2.13 -20.16
N TRP A 308 9.67 -2.57 -20.66
CA TRP A 308 10.93 -1.92 -20.32
C TRP A 308 11.80 -1.55 -21.52
N GLN A 309 11.61 -2.20 -22.65
CA GLN A 309 12.49 -2.02 -23.81
C GLN A 309 11.74 -1.45 -25.00
N VAL A 310 12.46 -0.65 -25.79
CA VAL A 310 11.99 -0.27 -27.12
C VAL A 310 11.89 -1.54 -27.99
N SER A 311 10.75 -1.73 -28.62
CA SER A 311 10.53 -2.88 -29.52
C SER A 311 11.40 -2.81 -30.79
N ASP A 312 11.52 -3.93 -31.50
CA ASP A 312 12.21 -3.98 -32.78
C ASP A 312 11.58 -3.06 -33.85
N THR A 313 10.30 -2.69 -33.68
CA THR A 313 9.57 -1.75 -34.54
C THR A 313 9.73 -0.28 -34.14
N GLY A 314 10.44 -0.01 -33.01
CA GLY A 314 10.67 1.32 -32.49
C GLY A 314 9.54 1.85 -31.57
N GLU A 315 8.60 0.99 -31.20
CA GLU A 315 7.56 1.36 -30.21
C GLU A 315 8.11 1.28 -28.80
N SER A 316 7.87 2.31 -27.98
CA SER A 316 8.31 2.39 -26.60
C SER A 316 7.13 2.18 -25.64
N PRO A 317 7.30 1.39 -24.54
CA PRO A 317 6.34 1.38 -23.46
C PRO A 317 6.37 2.74 -22.73
N LYS A 318 5.26 3.09 -22.07
CA LYS A 318 5.12 4.31 -21.27
C LYS A 318 5.47 4.03 -19.81
N HIS A 319 6.34 4.85 -19.21
CA HIS A 319 6.76 4.75 -17.80
C HIS A 319 6.23 5.92 -16.99
N ILE A 320 5.48 5.63 -15.91
CA ILE A 320 4.94 6.64 -14.98
C ILE A 320 5.37 6.31 -13.56
N TYR A 321 6.05 7.25 -12.92
CA TYR A 321 6.56 7.11 -11.55
C TYR A 321 5.77 7.96 -10.58
N PHE A 322 5.37 7.41 -9.44
CA PHE A 322 4.64 8.08 -8.36
C PHE A 322 5.48 8.13 -7.09
N MET A 323 5.60 9.33 -6.49
CA MET A 323 6.47 9.55 -5.33
C MET A 323 6.12 10.82 -4.55
N GLY A 324 6.67 10.97 -3.36
CA GLY A 324 6.78 12.25 -2.68
C GLY A 324 7.92 13.11 -3.27
N LYS A 325 7.82 14.43 -3.12
CA LYS A 325 8.76 15.42 -3.71
C LYS A 325 10.24 15.16 -3.40
N ASP A 326 10.54 14.56 -2.26
CA ASP A 326 11.92 14.27 -1.83
C ASP A 326 12.65 13.31 -2.76
N ASN A 327 11.90 12.47 -3.48
CA ASN A 327 12.43 11.44 -4.36
C ASN A 327 12.66 11.94 -5.80
N ILE A 328 12.30 13.18 -6.12
CA ILE A 328 12.43 13.75 -7.48
C ILE A 328 13.85 13.57 -8.06
N PRO A 329 14.95 13.94 -7.36
CA PRO A 329 16.31 13.84 -7.93
C PRO A 329 16.70 12.39 -8.24
N PHE A 330 16.23 11.43 -7.45
CA PHE A 330 16.52 10.01 -7.68
C PHE A 330 15.87 9.51 -8.96
N HIS A 331 14.72 10.06 -9.36
CA HIS A 331 13.95 9.59 -10.52
C HIS A 331 14.14 10.44 -11.78
N THR A 332 14.66 11.66 -11.64
CA THR A 332 14.92 12.53 -12.80
C THR A 332 16.40 12.69 -13.14
N ILE A 333 17.30 12.24 -12.24
CA ILE A 333 18.75 12.35 -12.40
C ILE A 333 19.45 10.99 -12.23
N ILE A 334 19.32 10.37 -11.00
CA ILE A 334 20.10 9.17 -10.66
C ILE A 334 19.64 7.95 -11.49
N TRP A 335 18.34 7.66 -11.45
CA TRP A 335 17.78 6.50 -12.15
C TRP A 335 17.91 6.62 -13.69
N PRO A 336 17.60 7.76 -14.33
CA PRO A 336 17.90 7.94 -15.74
C PRO A 336 19.38 7.78 -16.08
N ALA A 337 20.31 8.27 -15.26
CA ALA A 337 21.74 8.08 -15.47
C ALA A 337 22.13 6.58 -15.45
N ILE A 338 21.58 5.80 -14.51
CA ILE A 338 21.81 4.34 -14.45
C ILE A 338 21.30 3.68 -15.72
N ILE A 339 20.07 3.99 -16.17
CA ILE A 339 19.49 3.44 -17.41
C ILE A 339 20.35 3.81 -18.63
N MET A 340 20.74 5.10 -18.75
CA MET A 340 21.62 5.55 -19.84
C MET A 340 22.97 4.82 -19.82
N GLY A 341 23.53 4.58 -18.63
CA GLY A 341 24.76 3.81 -18.44
C GLY A 341 24.61 2.35 -18.90
N LEU A 342 23.51 1.70 -18.57
CA LEU A 342 23.20 0.33 -19.01
C LEU A 342 23.00 0.25 -20.52
N ASN A 343 22.37 1.24 -21.15
CA ASN A 343 22.22 1.31 -22.60
C ASN A 343 23.57 1.59 -23.27
N ALA A 344 24.37 2.52 -22.72
CA ALA A 344 25.70 2.85 -23.24
C ALA A 344 26.69 1.69 -23.15
N SER A 345 26.52 0.74 -22.22
CA SER A 345 27.34 -0.47 -22.16
C SER A 345 27.28 -1.31 -23.45
N LYS A 346 26.22 -1.16 -24.23
CA LYS A 346 26.00 -1.85 -25.51
C LYS A 346 26.48 -1.04 -26.68
N SER A 347 26.40 0.30 -26.65
CA SER A 347 26.63 1.21 -27.76
C SER A 347 27.88 2.09 -27.61
N SER A 348 28.49 2.14 -26.42
CA SER A 348 29.61 3.02 -26.05
C SER A 348 29.30 4.52 -26.16
N GLU A 349 28.03 4.91 -26.23
CA GLU A 349 27.58 6.30 -26.31
C GLU A 349 26.47 6.56 -25.27
N VAL A 350 26.64 7.62 -24.47
CA VAL A 350 25.63 8.07 -23.51
C VAL A 350 24.58 8.91 -24.22
N SER A 351 23.35 8.41 -24.28
CA SER A 351 22.22 9.08 -24.94
C SER A 351 20.96 9.03 -24.09
N HIS A 352 20.15 10.10 -24.17
CA HIS A 352 18.78 10.11 -23.61
C HIS A 352 17.76 9.44 -24.57
N LEU A 353 18.16 9.19 -25.81
CA LEU A 353 17.33 8.50 -26.80
C LEU A 353 17.61 7.00 -26.74
N ALA A 354 16.57 6.22 -26.59
CA ALA A 354 16.63 4.76 -26.58
C ALA A 354 16.33 4.19 -27.97
N GLY A 355 17.15 3.27 -28.43
CA GLY A 355 16.95 2.50 -29.65
C GLY A 355 16.34 1.11 -29.36
N PRO A 356 16.04 0.32 -30.41
CA PRO A 356 15.53 -1.03 -30.28
C PRO A 356 16.36 -1.91 -29.33
N GLY A 357 15.69 -2.50 -28.31
CA GLY A 357 16.33 -3.31 -27.28
C GLY A 357 16.95 -2.53 -26.12
N ASP A 358 16.96 -1.19 -26.17
CA ASP A 358 17.37 -0.34 -25.05
C ASP A 358 16.25 -0.21 -24.01
N LEU A 359 16.65 0.01 -22.77
CA LEU A 359 15.73 0.36 -21.68
C LEU A 359 15.22 1.79 -21.88
N VAL A 360 13.92 1.99 -21.65
CA VAL A 360 13.30 3.31 -21.78
C VAL A 360 13.47 4.13 -20.52
N LEU A 361 13.54 5.45 -20.69
CA LEU A 361 13.49 6.41 -19.59
C LEU A 361 12.05 6.73 -19.20
N GLU A 362 11.88 7.45 -18.09
CA GLU A 362 10.57 7.87 -17.63
C GLU A 362 9.85 8.81 -18.62
N ASP A 363 8.57 8.55 -18.85
CA ASP A 363 7.69 9.48 -19.56
C ASP A 363 7.19 10.57 -18.63
N ASN A 364 6.81 10.17 -17.42
CA ASN A 364 6.33 11.12 -16.42
C ASN A 364 6.77 10.72 -15.00
N VAL A 365 7.16 11.74 -14.23
CA VAL A 365 7.39 11.69 -12.79
C VAL A 365 6.28 12.49 -12.13
N SER A 366 5.34 11.80 -11.52
CA SER A 366 4.22 12.39 -10.79
C SER A 366 4.56 12.49 -9.31
N ALA A 367 5.30 13.53 -8.95
CA ALA A 367 5.63 13.80 -7.55
C ALA A 367 4.53 14.63 -6.89
N ASN A 368 4.08 14.19 -5.71
CA ASN A 368 3.17 14.92 -4.85
C ASN A 368 3.94 15.72 -3.78
N GLU A 369 3.35 16.82 -3.34
CA GLU A 369 3.76 17.59 -2.17
C GLU A 369 3.37 16.83 -0.89
N TYR A 370 3.51 17.45 0.28
CA TYR A 370 3.20 16.78 1.55
C TYR A 370 1.71 16.84 1.88
N LEU A 371 1.20 15.75 2.41
CA LEU A 371 -0.01 15.77 3.23
C LEU A 371 0.43 16.09 4.65
N MET A 372 -0.14 17.15 5.22
CA MET A 372 0.02 17.54 6.62
C MET A 372 -1.06 16.88 7.47
N LEU A 373 -0.92 16.88 8.77
CA LEU A 373 -1.93 16.42 9.73
C LEU A 373 -2.24 17.56 10.70
N GLN A 374 -3.47 18.11 10.63
CA GLN A 374 -3.94 19.18 11.52
C GLN A 374 -2.93 20.33 11.65
N GLY A 375 -2.34 20.75 10.53
CA GLY A 375 -1.37 21.86 10.45
C GLY A 375 0.08 21.47 10.76
N GLY A 376 0.37 20.20 11.12
CA GLY A 376 1.71 19.69 11.39
C GLY A 376 2.17 18.64 10.38
N GLN A 377 3.47 18.41 10.27
CA GLN A 377 4.00 17.29 9.48
C GLN A 377 3.77 15.96 10.20
N PHE A 378 3.48 14.91 9.44
CA PHE A 378 3.49 13.54 9.95
C PHE A 378 4.85 13.22 10.55
N SER A 379 4.87 12.70 11.77
CA SER A 379 6.10 12.39 12.49
C SER A 379 5.94 11.13 13.33
N LYS A 380 6.72 10.10 13.00
CA LYS A 380 6.78 8.85 13.77
C LYS A 380 7.33 9.11 15.18
N SER A 381 8.40 9.89 15.31
CA SER A 381 9.07 10.16 16.59
C SER A 381 8.24 11.04 17.54
N ARG A 382 7.36 11.89 17.01
CA ARG A 382 6.45 12.75 17.78
C ARG A 382 5.08 12.14 17.98
N LYS A 383 4.85 10.88 17.59
CA LYS A 383 3.56 10.17 17.63
C LYS A 383 2.41 10.97 16.95
N HIS A 384 2.75 11.83 15.98
CA HIS A 384 1.80 12.66 15.24
C HIS A 384 1.55 12.05 13.86
N ALA A 385 0.74 10.98 13.84
CA ALA A 385 0.42 10.25 12.62
C ALA A 385 -0.92 9.52 12.74
N VAL A 386 -1.65 9.45 11.63
CA VAL A 386 -2.76 8.50 11.46
C VAL A 386 -2.19 7.31 10.68
N TRP A 387 -2.10 6.18 11.35
CA TRP A 387 -1.55 4.94 10.80
C TRP A 387 -2.60 4.24 9.94
N LEU A 388 -2.22 3.82 8.74
CA LEU A 388 -3.15 3.16 7.81
C LEU A 388 -3.78 1.89 8.39
N PRO A 389 -3.04 0.95 9.02
CA PRO A 389 -3.66 -0.22 9.65
C PRO A 389 -4.74 0.16 10.66
N SER A 390 -4.41 1.02 11.61
CA SER A 390 -5.34 1.45 12.66
C SER A 390 -6.56 2.20 12.12
N TYR A 391 -6.38 2.96 11.03
CA TYR A 391 -7.50 3.60 10.35
C TYR A 391 -8.46 2.56 9.76
N LEU A 392 -7.91 1.55 9.05
CA LEU A 392 -8.72 0.55 8.33
C LEU A 392 -9.45 -0.43 9.25
N GLU A 393 -9.00 -0.59 10.49
CA GLU A 393 -9.73 -1.35 11.52
C GLU A 393 -11.03 -0.66 11.95
N GLN A 394 -11.15 0.65 11.74
CA GLN A 394 -12.21 1.47 12.31
C GLN A 394 -13.09 2.15 11.28
N TYR A 395 -12.57 2.43 10.09
CA TYR A 395 -13.22 3.27 9.10
C TYR A 395 -13.17 2.64 7.70
N ASP A 396 -14.13 3.05 6.87
CA ASP A 396 -14.27 2.57 5.49
C ASP A 396 -13.11 3.01 4.59
N ALA A 397 -12.57 2.08 3.83
CA ALA A 397 -11.46 2.31 2.91
C ALA A 397 -11.82 3.26 1.75
N ASP A 398 -13.02 3.12 1.16
CA ASP A 398 -13.43 3.95 0.03
C ASP A 398 -13.67 5.40 0.43
N SER A 399 -14.15 5.64 1.65
CA SER A 399 -14.28 6.99 2.21
C SER A 399 -12.91 7.68 2.35
N LEU A 400 -11.89 6.95 2.81
CA LEU A 400 -10.52 7.45 2.85
C LEU A 400 -9.97 7.73 1.46
N ARG A 401 -10.11 6.76 0.55
CA ARG A 401 -9.64 6.89 -0.85
C ARG A 401 -10.27 8.11 -1.53
N TYR A 402 -11.57 8.32 -1.35
CA TYR A 402 -12.27 9.50 -1.86
C TYR A 402 -11.67 10.79 -1.31
N TYR A 403 -11.58 10.89 0.03
CA TYR A 403 -11.08 12.10 0.67
C TYR A 403 -9.63 12.42 0.29
N LEU A 404 -8.74 11.43 0.34
CA LEU A 404 -7.36 11.63 -0.06
C LEU A 404 -7.23 11.98 -1.55
N SER A 405 -8.12 11.47 -2.41
CA SER A 405 -8.12 11.80 -3.83
C SER A 405 -8.58 13.22 -4.10
N ILE A 406 -9.66 13.69 -3.46
CA ILE A 406 -10.16 15.04 -3.65
C ILE A 406 -9.29 16.10 -2.95
N ASN A 407 -8.50 15.69 -1.95
CA ASN A 407 -7.56 16.53 -1.20
C ASN A 407 -6.09 16.20 -1.51
N MET A 408 -5.80 15.48 -2.60
CA MET A 408 -4.46 15.03 -2.95
C MET A 408 -3.47 16.21 -3.08
N PRO A 409 -2.26 16.14 -2.52
CA PRO A 409 -1.27 17.22 -2.57
C PRO A 409 -0.54 17.29 -3.93
N GLU A 410 -1.27 17.48 -5.03
CA GLU A 410 -0.74 17.42 -6.40
C GLU A 410 0.19 18.59 -6.75
N THR A 411 -0.03 19.79 -6.19
CA THR A 411 0.68 21.02 -6.56
C THR A 411 1.10 21.90 -5.39
N HIS A 412 0.59 21.65 -4.20
CA HIS A 412 0.93 22.32 -2.93
C HIS A 412 0.62 21.37 -1.78
N ASP A 413 1.22 21.60 -0.63
CA ASP A 413 0.94 20.83 0.58
C ASP A 413 -0.56 20.97 0.92
N THR A 414 -1.17 19.86 1.34
CA THR A 414 -2.57 19.81 1.80
C THR A 414 -2.61 19.31 3.24
N ASP A 415 -3.74 19.49 3.91
CA ASP A 415 -3.89 19.11 5.31
C ASP A 415 -4.97 18.05 5.47
N PHE A 416 -4.71 17.00 6.26
CA PHE A 416 -5.71 16.06 6.72
C PHE A 416 -6.32 16.59 8.00
N ARG A 417 -7.65 16.79 7.96
CA ARG A 417 -8.43 17.24 9.10
C ARG A 417 -9.66 16.38 9.25
N TRP A 418 -9.96 15.92 10.46
CA TRP A 418 -11.11 15.06 10.72
C TRP A 418 -12.45 15.77 10.43
N ASP A 419 -12.57 17.05 10.74
CA ASP A 419 -13.77 17.85 10.45
C ASP A 419 -14.01 17.98 8.94
N GLU A 420 -12.98 18.27 8.15
CA GLU A 420 -13.07 18.33 6.70
C GLU A 420 -13.31 16.95 6.08
N TYR A 421 -12.70 15.89 6.61
CA TYR A 421 -12.94 14.52 6.19
C TYR A 421 -14.42 14.15 6.33
N VAL A 422 -15.01 14.35 7.52
CA VAL A 422 -16.42 14.07 7.78
C VAL A 422 -17.33 14.91 6.88
N ASP A 423 -17.05 16.22 6.72
CA ASP A 423 -17.83 17.10 5.89
C ASP A 423 -17.86 16.65 4.42
N ARG A 424 -16.70 16.36 3.83
CA ARG A 424 -16.60 15.93 2.43
C ARG A 424 -17.21 14.54 2.19
N VAL A 425 -17.00 13.59 3.10
CA VAL A 425 -17.62 12.27 2.98
C VAL A 425 -19.14 12.39 3.06
N ASN A 426 -19.68 13.09 4.07
CA ASN A 426 -21.11 13.20 4.27
C ASN A 426 -21.82 14.04 3.18
N ASN A 427 -21.24 15.17 2.78
CA ASN A 427 -21.93 16.11 1.89
C ASN A 427 -21.62 15.87 0.41
N GLU A 428 -20.41 15.44 0.07
CA GLU A 428 -20.03 15.19 -1.32
C GLU A 428 -20.22 13.70 -1.68
N LEU A 429 -19.49 12.78 -1.05
CA LEU A 429 -19.54 11.35 -1.42
C LEU A 429 -20.92 10.76 -1.16
N ILE A 430 -21.45 10.88 0.04
CA ILE A 430 -22.78 10.36 0.41
C ILE A 430 -23.88 11.25 -0.17
N GLY A 431 -23.78 12.56 0.07
CA GLY A 431 -24.85 13.49 -0.27
C GLY A 431 -25.10 13.64 -1.78
N THR A 432 -24.07 13.49 -2.61
CA THR A 432 -24.18 13.61 -4.07
C THR A 432 -24.21 12.24 -4.74
N TYR A 433 -23.14 11.45 -4.62
CA TYR A 433 -23.01 10.16 -5.32
C TYR A 433 -23.86 9.07 -4.67
N GLY A 434 -23.66 8.82 -3.38
CA GLY A 434 -24.38 7.76 -2.66
C GLY A 434 -25.90 7.97 -2.67
N ASN A 435 -26.36 9.22 -2.46
CA ASN A 435 -27.78 9.56 -2.51
C ASN A 435 -28.39 9.39 -3.90
N PHE A 436 -27.67 9.78 -4.95
CA PHE A 436 -28.14 9.55 -6.33
C PHE A 436 -28.36 8.07 -6.59
N VAL A 437 -27.35 7.25 -6.34
CA VAL A 437 -27.41 5.79 -6.52
C VAL A 437 -28.57 5.19 -5.70
N HIS A 438 -28.64 5.50 -4.42
CA HIS A 438 -29.67 4.96 -3.53
C HIS A 438 -31.10 5.33 -3.97
N ARG A 439 -31.30 6.56 -4.45
CA ARG A 439 -32.59 6.99 -5.00
C ARG A 439 -32.99 6.24 -6.28
N VAL A 440 -32.05 6.08 -7.23
CA VAL A 440 -32.28 5.31 -8.46
C VAL A 440 -32.64 3.88 -8.13
N MET A 441 -31.82 3.21 -7.31
CA MET A 441 -32.02 1.81 -6.93
C MET A 441 -33.35 1.61 -6.20
N THR A 442 -33.67 2.48 -5.22
CA THR A 442 -34.94 2.43 -4.45
C THR A 442 -36.16 2.64 -5.33
N LEU A 443 -36.09 3.57 -6.29
CA LEU A 443 -37.22 3.83 -7.21
C LEU A 443 -37.39 2.65 -8.15
N THR A 444 -36.33 2.11 -8.70
CA THR A 444 -36.40 0.99 -9.62
C THR A 444 -36.88 -0.29 -8.89
N HIS A 445 -36.48 -0.49 -7.65
CA HIS A 445 -36.93 -1.63 -6.82
C HIS A 445 -38.47 -1.62 -6.56
N ARG A 446 -39.15 -0.46 -6.69
CA ARG A 446 -40.60 -0.36 -6.57
C ARG A 446 -41.35 -0.74 -7.85
N LEU A 447 -40.64 -0.92 -8.96
CA LEU A 447 -41.24 -1.37 -10.22
C LEU A 447 -41.36 -2.88 -10.19
N GLU A 448 -42.60 -3.37 -10.24
CA GLU A 448 -42.85 -4.83 -10.33
C GLU A 448 -42.49 -5.33 -11.73
N CYS A 449 -41.72 -6.42 -11.78
CA CYS A 449 -41.37 -7.10 -13.03
C CYS A 449 -41.22 -8.60 -12.77
N ASP A 450 -41.87 -9.41 -13.58
CA ASP A 450 -41.80 -10.86 -13.47
C ASP A 450 -40.48 -11.42 -14.02
N GLU A 451 -39.88 -10.78 -15.01
CA GLU A 451 -38.62 -11.17 -15.65
C GLU A 451 -37.85 -9.95 -16.18
N GLY A 452 -36.53 -9.92 -15.96
CA GLY A 452 -35.60 -8.93 -16.52
C GLY A 452 -35.63 -7.55 -15.85
N ASN A 453 -34.97 -6.55 -16.48
CA ASN A 453 -34.92 -5.19 -15.98
C ASN A 453 -36.24 -4.44 -16.30
N PRO A 454 -37.00 -3.98 -15.29
CA PRO A 454 -38.27 -3.30 -15.49
C PRO A 454 -38.17 -1.99 -16.31
N LEU A 455 -36.97 -1.43 -16.41
CA LEU A 455 -36.72 -0.19 -17.14
C LEU A 455 -36.41 -0.40 -18.64
N SER A 456 -36.13 -1.62 -19.09
CA SER A 456 -35.72 -1.90 -20.49
C SER A 456 -36.69 -1.41 -21.54
N LYS A 457 -38.00 -1.42 -21.25
CA LYS A 457 -39.05 -0.92 -22.16
C LYS A 457 -39.11 0.61 -22.27
N TYR A 458 -38.44 1.34 -21.38
CA TYR A 458 -38.40 2.79 -21.33
C TYR A 458 -37.10 3.38 -21.86
N ASP A 459 -36.30 2.62 -22.57
CA ASP A 459 -34.96 2.97 -23.07
C ASP A 459 -35.06 3.90 -24.30
N ARG A 460 -35.58 5.14 -24.09
CA ARG A 460 -35.78 6.18 -25.12
C ARG A 460 -34.74 7.30 -24.98
N PHE A 461 -33.46 6.95 -25.12
CA PHE A 461 -32.38 7.93 -24.89
C PHE A 461 -32.27 9.04 -25.90
N SER A 462 -32.85 8.91 -27.10
CA SER A 462 -32.94 10.00 -28.07
C SER A 462 -33.58 11.27 -27.50
N ASP A 463 -34.51 11.12 -26.56
CA ASP A 463 -35.23 12.23 -25.93
C ASP A 463 -34.35 12.98 -24.90
N HIS A 464 -33.25 12.40 -24.51
CA HIS A 464 -32.28 12.89 -23.51
C HIS A 464 -30.92 13.30 -24.11
N SER A 465 -30.85 13.61 -25.40
CA SER A 465 -29.63 13.91 -26.14
C SER A 465 -28.74 15.00 -25.48
N LYS A 466 -29.37 15.99 -24.83
CA LYS A 466 -28.64 17.03 -24.09
C LYS A 466 -27.94 16.47 -22.86
N ILE A 467 -28.62 15.66 -22.07
CA ILE A 467 -28.07 15.03 -20.85
C ILE A 467 -26.94 14.08 -21.22
N LEU A 468 -27.13 13.24 -22.24
CA LEU A 468 -26.07 12.34 -22.73
C LEU A 468 -24.82 13.13 -23.11
N LYS A 469 -24.96 14.22 -23.87
CA LYS A 469 -23.82 15.07 -24.21
C LYS A 469 -23.14 15.71 -23.00
N GLU A 470 -23.90 16.10 -21.98
CA GLU A 470 -23.33 16.64 -20.74
C GLU A 470 -22.52 15.56 -19.98
N VAL A 471 -23.03 14.32 -19.91
CA VAL A 471 -22.31 13.18 -19.32
C VAL A 471 -21.03 12.86 -20.11
N ASP A 472 -21.12 12.77 -21.46
CA ASP A 472 -19.95 12.52 -22.33
C ASP A 472 -18.87 13.60 -22.16
N ASN A 473 -19.24 14.86 -21.98
CA ASN A 473 -18.30 15.94 -21.71
C ASN A 473 -17.59 15.75 -20.37
N GLN A 474 -18.29 15.28 -19.33
CA GLN A 474 -17.68 14.99 -18.02
C GLN A 474 -16.72 13.79 -18.11
N ILE A 475 -17.11 12.73 -18.81
CA ILE A 475 -16.23 11.56 -19.04
C ILE A 475 -14.96 12.01 -19.80
N SER A 476 -15.12 12.78 -20.88
CA SER A 476 -14.00 13.29 -21.66
C SER A 476 -13.04 14.17 -20.82
N SER A 477 -13.61 15.05 -19.97
CA SER A 477 -12.82 15.88 -19.05
C SER A 477 -12.10 15.06 -18.00
N ALA A 478 -12.74 14.00 -17.48
CA ALA A 478 -12.11 13.08 -16.54
C ALA A 478 -10.94 12.33 -17.20
N ILE A 479 -11.13 11.82 -18.43
CA ILE A 479 -10.08 11.17 -19.21
C ILE A 479 -8.89 12.11 -19.42
N GLU A 480 -9.13 13.34 -19.89
CA GLU A 480 -8.06 14.32 -20.10
C GLU A 480 -7.28 14.62 -18.82
N SER A 481 -7.97 14.68 -17.69
CA SER A 481 -7.37 14.93 -16.37
C SER A 481 -6.53 13.73 -15.91
N MET A 482 -7.03 12.51 -16.08
CA MET A 482 -6.31 11.26 -15.73
C MET A 482 -5.04 11.07 -16.58
N GLU A 483 -5.08 11.37 -17.88
CA GLU A 483 -3.90 11.31 -18.75
C GLU A 483 -2.78 12.26 -18.28
N LYS A 484 -3.13 13.32 -17.54
CA LYS A 484 -2.21 14.32 -16.97
C LYS A 484 -1.92 14.09 -15.48
N GLN A 485 -2.36 12.97 -14.89
CA GLN A 485 -2.27 12.66 -13.46
C GLN A 485 -2.83 13.79 -12.57
N ARG A 486 -3.98 14.37 -12.97
CA ARG A 486 -4.75 15.36 -12.22
C ARG A 486 -5.99 14.72 -11.61
N PHE A 487 -5.76 13.93 -10.59
CA PHE A 487 -6.80 13.07 -9.99
C PHE A 487 -7.93 13.85 -9.34
N LYS A 488 -7.63 15.01 -8.72
CA LYS A 488 -8.64 15.91 -8.14
C LYS A 488 -9.61 16.42 -9.21
N GLU A 489 -9.09 16.84 -10.37
CA GLU A 489 -9.91 17.34 -11.48
C GLU A 489 -10.74 16.20 -12.10
N ALA A 490 -10.14 15.03 -12.27
CA ALA A 490 -10.82 13.85 -12.79
C ALA A 490 -11.99 13.46 -11.87
N LEU A 491 -11.75 13.35 -10.55
CA LEU A 491 -12.80 13.00 -9.59
C LEU A 491 -13.93 14.03 -9.55
N ARG A 492 -13.63 15.33 -9.65
CA ARG A 492 -14.65 16.38 -9.75
C ARG A 492 -15.52 16.23 -10.98
N SER A 493 -14.93 15.88 -12.13
CA SER A 493 -15.70 15.62 -13.36
C SER A 493 -16.62 14.42 -13.20
N ILE A 494 -16.14 13.33 -12.58
CA ILE A 494 -16.95 12.14 -12.30
C ILE A 494 -18.10 12.48 -11.32
N MET A 495 -17.83 13.24 -10.27
CA MET A 495 -18.86 13.70 -9.34
C MET A 495 -19.88 14.61 -10.03
N GLY A 496 -19.47 15.33 -11.08
CA GLY A 496 -20.35 16.09 -11.97
C GLY A 496 -21.38 15.21 -12.68
N ILE A 497 -21.03 13.96 -13.03
CA ILE A 497 -21.97 12.99 -13.61
C ILE A 497 -23.10 12.66 -12.61
N ALA A 498 -22.75 12.46 -11.33
CA ALA A 498 -23.74 12.21 -10.28
C ALA A 498 -24.65 13.43 -10.05
N GLN A 499 -24.13 14.65 -10.17
CA GLN A 499 -24.95 15.88 -10.09
C GLN A 499 -25.93 16.00 -11.25
N ILE A 500 -25.51 15.69 -12.48
CA ILE A 500 -26.38 15.62 -13.67
C ILE A 500 -27.50 14.61 -13.42
N GLY A 501 -27.16 13.41 -12.92
CA GLY A 501 -28.16 12.39 -12.58
C GLY A 501 -29.16 12.83 -11.52
N ASN A 502 -28.70 13.50 -10.45
CA ASN A 502 -29.58 14.06 -9.42
C ASN A 502 -30.55 15.11 -10.00
N SER A 503 -30.08 15.99 -10.89
CA SER A 503 -30.90 17.00 -11.56
C SER A 503 -31.95 16.34 -12.45
N LEU A 504 -31.57 15.36 -13.26
CA LEU A 504 -32.47 14.57 -14.10
C LEU A 504 -33.60 13.92 -13.29
N LEU A 505 -33.26 13.25 -12.16
CA LEU A 505 -34.25 12.65 -11.27
C LEU A 505 -35.20 13.70 -10.65
N GLN A 506 -34.67 14.86 -10.28
CA GLN A 506 -35.47 15.92 -9.67
C GLN A 506 -36.47 16.51 -10.65
N GLU A 507 -36.06 16.75 -11.90
CA GLU A 507 -36.92 17.28 -12.96
C GLU A 507 -38.00 16.27 -13.39
N ALA A 508 -37.61 15.01 -13.60
CA ALA A 508 -38.51 13.94 -14.02
C ALA A 508 -39.47 13.47 -12.92
N ALA A 509 -39.13 13.66 -11.67
CA ALA A 509 -39.89 13.30 -10.47
C ALA A 509 -40.58 11.90 -10.54
N PRO A 510 -39.82 10.79 -10.87
CA PRO A 510 -40.42 9.48 -11.14
C PRO A 510 -41.24 8.91 -9.98
N TRP A 511 -40.96 9.33 -8.74
CA TRP A 511 -41.74 8.94 -7.55
C TRP A 511 -43.20 9.34 -7.59
N LYS A 512 -43.58 10.30 -8.46
CA LYS A 512 -45.00 10.71 -8.65
C LYS A 512 -45.76 9.75 -9.57
N TYR A 513 -45.07 9.16 -10.54
CA TYR A 513 -45.68 8.42 -11.65
C TYR A 513 -45.48 6.90 -11.55
N ILE A 514 -44.64 6.41 -10.63
CA ILE A 514 -44.20 5.00 -10.58
C ILE A 514 -45.37 4.02 -10.36
N ASN A 515 -46.41 4.45 -9.60
CA ASN A 515 -47.61 3.67 -9.28
C ASN A 515 -48.86 4.11 -10.09
N GLU A 516 -48.70 4.96 -11.09
CA GLU A 516 -49.81 5.40 -11.92
C GLU A 516 -50.01 4.45 -13.10
N ASP A 517 -51.23 4.54 -13.73
CA ASP A 517 -51.51 3.82 -14.95
C ASP A 517 -50.65 4.36 -16.11
N GLU A 518 -50.50 3.57 -17.18
CA GLU A 518 -49.73 3.96 -18.36
C GLU A 518 -50.23 5.26 -18.97
N SER A 519 -49.33 6.26 -19.04
CA SER A 519 -49.52 7.57 -19.63
C SER A 519 -48.24 8.05 -20.30
N ASP A 520 -48.31 9.10 -21.11
CA ASP A 520 -47.13 9.70 -21.73
C ASP A 520 -46.20 10.32 -20.67
N GLU A 521 -46.79 10.93 -19.63
CA GLU A 521 -46.02 11.47 -18.49
C GLU A 521 -45.27 10.39 -17.72
N ARG A 522 -45.96 9.26 -17.45
CA ARG A 522 -45.32 8.10 -16.81
C ARG A 522 -44.20 7.56 -17.68
N SER A 523 -44.44 7.36 -18.96
CA SER A 523 -43.43 6.84 -19.90
C SER A 523 -42.20 7.75 -20.00
N THR A 524 -42.40 9.09 -20.07
CA THR A 524 -41.31 10.06 -20.08
C THR A 524 -40.51 10.05 -18.77
N SER A 525 -41.20 9.99 -17.63
CA SER A 525 -40.59 9.99 -16.34
C SER A 525 -39.79 8.70 -16.09
N LEU A 526 -40.30 7.54 -16.50
CA LEU A 526 -39.58 6.27 -16.41
C LEU A 526 -38.43 6.14 -17.42
N SER A 527 -38.50 6.83 -18.58
CA SER A 527 -37.35 6.97 -19.48
C SER A 527 -36.20 7.74 -18.82
N SER A 528 -36.51 8.79 -18.06
CA SER A 528 -35.50 9.50 -17.27
C SER A 528 -34.91 8.63 -16.13
N LEU A 529 -35.73 7.77 -15.51
CA LEU A 529 -35.24 6.81 -14.52
C LEU A 529 -34.36 5.74 -15.18
N SER A 530 -34.71 5.29 -16.40
CA SER A 530 -33.88 4.36 -17.18
C SER A 530 -32.49 4.96 -17.51
N LEU A 531 -32.47 6.22 -17.94
CA LEU A 531 -31.21 6.93 -18.16
C LEU A 531 -30.42 7.11 -16.86
N SER A 532 -31.11 7.40 -15.74
CA SER A 532 -30.46 7.50 -14.43
C SER A 532 -29.80 6.15 -13.99
N TRP A 533 -30.42 5.02 -14.33
CA TRP A 533 -29.85 3.70 -14.14
C TRP A 533 -28.56 3.51 -14.94
N ARG A 534 -28.54 3.91 -16.23
CA ARG A 534 -27.32 3.89 -17.05
C ARG A 534 -26.23 4.81 -16.47
N ILE A 535 -26.60 5.98 -15.96
CA ILE A 535 -25.66 6.87 -15.28
C ILE A 535 -25.05 6.18 -14.03
N CYS A 536 -25.83 5.38 -13.30
CA CYS A 536 -25.27 4.56 -12.19
C CYS A 536 -24.24 3.54 -12.70
N SER A 537 -24.49 2.86 -13.83
CA SER A 537 -23.52 1.96 -14.45
C SER A 537 -22.23 2.67 -14.87
N CYS A 538 -22.37 3.84 -15.48
CA CYS A 538 -21.23 4.71 -15.83
C CYS A 538 -20.43 5.12 -14.59
N LEU A 539 -21.12 5.53 -13.52
CA LEU A 539 -20.49 5.91 -12.25
C LEU A 539 -19.76 4.74 -11.60
N ALA A 540 -20.30 3.51 -11.64
CA ALA A 540 -19.61 2.33 -11.13
C ALA A 540 -18.25 2.16 -11.81
N VAL A 541 -18.19 2.28 -13.15
CA VAL A 541 -16.95 2.17 -13.93
C VAL A 541 -16.00 3.33 -13.68
N CYS A 542 -16.50 4.59 -13.73
CA CYS A 542 -15.64 5.76 -13.59
C CYS A 542 -15.15 6.00 -12.16
N MET A 543 -15.91 5.60 -11.15
CA MET A 543 -15.48 5.67 -9.73
C MET A 543 -14.55 4.51 -9.32
N ARG A 544 -14.49 3.44 -10.09
CA ARG A 544 -13.68 2.25 -9.81
C ARG A 544 -12.23 2.53 -9.41
N PRO A 545 -11.48 3.46 -10.05
CA PRO A 545 -10.15 3.82 -9.62
C PRO A 545 -10.09 4.47 -8.23
N PHE A 546 -11.14 5.17 -7.83
CA PHE A 546 -11.18 5.97 -6.59
C PHE A 546 -11.81 5.21 -5.43
N THR A 547 -12.94 4.52 -5.68
CA THR A 547 -13.72 3.81 -4.67
C THR A 547 -14.04 2.38 -5.14
N PRO A 548 -13.03 1.47 -5.15
CA PRO A 548 -13.16 0.15 -5.76
C PRO A 548 -14.24 -0.73 -5.12
N PHE A 549 -14.35 -0.73 -3.79
CA PHE A 549 -15.29 -1.61 -3.09
C PHE A 549 -16.75 -1.20 -3.32
N SER A 550 -17.05 0.08 -3.24
CA SER A 550 -18.41 0.58 -3.52
C SER A 550 -18.77 0.48 -5.00
N SER A 551 -17.78 0.58 -5.90
CA SER A 551 -17.98 0.33 -7.33
C SER A 551 -18.36 -1.12 -7.61
N ASP A 552 -17.71 -2.11 -6.96
CA ASP A 552 -18.07 -3.53 -7.05
C ASP A 552 -19.48 -3.76 -6.54
N ARG A 553 -19.80 -3.26 -5.33
CA ARG A 553 -21.16 -3.37 -4.78
C ARG A 553 -22.21 -2.75 -5.68
N LEU A 554 -21.95 -1.56 -6.24
CA LEU A 554 -22.87 -0.93 -7.18
C LEU A 554 -23.04 -1.78 -8.44
N TRP A 555 -21.96 -2.33 -8.98
CA TRP A 555 -21.98 -3.18 -10.17
C TRP A 555 -22.84 -4.43 -9.98
N GLU A 556 -22.72 -5.07 -8.82
CA GLU A 556 -23.56 -6.21 -8.40
C GLU A 556 -25.03 -5.81 -8.20
N MET A 557 -25.28 -4.67 -7.52
CA MET A 557 -26.63 -4.14 -7.32
C MET A 557 -27.35 -3.84 -8.65
N LEU A 558 -26.60 -3.44 -9.68
CA LEU A 558 -27.10 -3.23 -11.04
C LEU A 558 -27.38 -4.55 -11.79
N GLY A 559 -27.09 -5.70 -11.19
CA GLY A 559 -27.30 -7.04 -11.78
C GLY A 559 -26.28 -7.41 -12.84
N ASN A 560 -25.16 -6.72 -12.93
CA ASN A 560 -24.09 -7.06 -13.87
C ASN A 560 -23.31 -8.28 -13.38
N GLN A 561 -23.07 -9.26 -14.26
CA GLN A 561 -22.35 -10.50 -13.96
C GLN A 561 -20.94 -10.54 -14.53
N ASN A 562 -20.62 -9.63 -15.44
CA ASN A 562 -19.28 -9.50 -16.01
C ASN A 562 -18.37 -8.73 -15.05
N ASP A 563 -17.05 -8.96 -15.18
CA ASP A 563 -16.07 -8.20 -14.44
C ASP A 563 -16.06 -6.74 -14.88
N ILE A 564 -16.24 -5.82 -13.93
CA ILE A 564 -16.25 -4.37 -14.16
C ILE A 564 -14.91 -3.90 -14.75
N ASP A 565 -13.82 -4.57 -14.45
CA ASP A 565 -12.49 -4.25 -14.97
C ASP A 565 -12.32 -4.52 -16.47
N ASN A 566 -13.32 -5.21 -17.10
CA ASN A 566 -13.37 -5.42 -18.56
C ASN A 566 -14.14 -4.32 -19.30
N VAL A 567 -14.72 -3.35 -18.59
CA VAL A 567 -15.47 -2.25 -19.19
C VAL A 567 -14.57 -1.06 -19.39
N LEU A 568 -14.50 -0.57 -20.62
CA LEU A 568 -13.70 0.64 -20.93
C LEU A 568 -14.46 1.90 -20.48
N TRP A 569 -13.71 2.93 -20.11
CA TRP A 569 -14.30 4.21 -19.71
C TRP A 569 -15.11 4.86 -20.84
N GLU A 570 -14.67 4.74 -22.09
CA GLU A 570 -15.39 5.22 -23.27
C GLU A 570 -16.74 4.53 -23.46
N ASP A 571 -16.82 3.27 -23.09
CA ASP A 571 -18.00 2.42 -23.26
C ASP A 571 -18.88 2.40 -22.00
N SER A 572 -18.53 3.18 -20.97
CA SER A 572 -19.22 3.15 -19.67
C SER A 572 -20.70 3.53 -19.73
N MET A 573 -21.11 4.32 -20.72
CA MET A 573 -22.51 4.65 -21.00
C MET A 573 -23.23 3.64 -21.90
N ASP A 574 -22.47 2.78 -22.60
CA ASP A 574 -23.00 1.79 -23.55
C ASP A 574 -23.08 0.38 -22.98
N VAL A 575 -22.82 0.22 -21.68
CA VAL A 575 -22.95 -1.07 -20.99
C VAL A 575 -24.39 -1.56 -21.17
N GLU A 576 -24.54 -2.67 -21.89
CA GLU A 576 -25.82 -3.37 -21.94
C GLU A 576 -26.18 -3.76 -20.50
N THR A 577 -27.17 -3.04 -19.94
CA THR A 577 -27.70 -3.33 -18.62
C THR A 577 -28.34 -4.68 -18.66
N ASN A 578 -27.60 -5.68 -18.16
CA ASN A 578 -28.01 -7.06 -18.23
C ASN A 578 -29.30 -7.30 -17.43
N LEU A 579 -30.07 -8.18 -17.95
CA LEU A 579 -31.40 -8.65 -17.70
C LEU A 579 -31.64 -9.32 -16.33
N PHE A 580 -30.65 -9.31 -15.43
CA PHE A 580 -30.79 -9.89 -14.11
C PHE A 580 -31.04 -8.79 -13.09
N TRP A 581 -32.30 -8.63 -12.77
CA TRP A 581 -32.77 -7.75 -11.72
C TRP A 581 -32.47 -8.37 -10.35
N ASN A 582 -31.66 -7.71 -9.53
CA ASN A 582 -31.56 -8.06 -8.13
C ASN A 582 -32.79 -7.52 -7.39
N GLN A 583 -33.67 -8.43 -6.92
CA GLN A 583 -34.90 -8.08 -6.21
C GLN A 583 -34.65 -7.72 -4.72
N GLU A 584 -33.42 -7.74 -4.26
CA GLU A 584 -33.10 -7.36 -2.90
C GLU A 584 -33.28 -5.86 -2.65
N LYS A 585 -33.64 -5.50 -1.43
CA LYS A 585 -33.78 -4.10 -1.03
C LYS A 585 -32.43 -3.42 -1.13
N PRO A 586 -32.29 -2.31 -1.87
CA PRO A 586 -31.00 -1.65 -2.02
C PRO A 586 -30.50 -1.08 -0.69
N GLU A 587 -29.24 -1.36 -0.38
CA GLU A 587 -28.53 -0.80 0.77
C GLU A 587 -27.75 0.47 0.36
N PRO A 588 -27.52 1.41 1.28
CA PRO A 588 -26.65 2.55 1.02
C PRO A 588 -25.21 2.09 0.71
N LEU A 589 -24.55 2.73 -0.25
CA LEU A 589 -23.14 2.44 -0.59
C LEU A 589 -22.18 2.85 0.54
N PHE A 590 -22.52 3.85 1.32
CA PHE A 590 -21.67 4.42 2.36
C PHE A 590 -22.48 4.69 3.64
N SER A 591 -21.80 4.57 4.77
CA SER A 591 -22.35 4.94 6.08
C SER A 591 -22.00 6.38 6.44
N ARG A 592 -22.94 7.09 7.06
CA ARG A 592 -22.73 8.46 7.53
C ARG A 592 -21.70 8.46 8.68
N LEU A 593 -20.84 9.46 8.68
CA LEU A 593 -19.82 9.65 9.73
C LEU A 593 -20.30 10.71 10.72
N GLU A 594 -20.02 10.47 12.02
CA GLU A 594 -20.30 11.41 13.10
C GLU A 594 -18.95 11.90 13.70
N LEU A 595 -18.71 13.22 13.62
CA LEU A 595 -17.43 13.83 13.99
C LEU A 595 -17.07 13.60 15.46
N ASP A 596 -18.06 13.75 16.35
CA ASP A 596 -17.83 13.62 17.80
C ASP A 596 -17.37 12.20 18.16
N GLU A 597 -17.97 11.16 17.55
CA GLU A 597 -17.58 9.76 17.76
C GLU A 597 -16.15 9.49 17.26
N ILE A 598 -15.77 10.08 16.12
CA ILE A 598 -14.41 9.96 15.58
C ILE A 598 -13.41 10.64 16.51
N LEU A 599 -13.69 11.88 16.94
CA LEU A 599 -12.77 12.63 17.82
C LEU A 599 -12.61 11.98 19.19
N GLU A 600 -13.70 11.44 19.79
CA GLU A 600 -13.61 10.69 21.03
C GLU A 600 -12.71 9.45 20.90
N ARG A 601 -12.85 8.72 19.78
CA ARG A 601 -12.03 7.54 19.51
C ARG A 601 -10.56 7.89 19.28
N GLU A 602 -10.27 8.86 18.42
CA GLU A 602 -8.88 9.28 18.12
C GLU A 602 -8.19 9.84 19.38
N ASN A 603 -8.89 10.60 20.20
CA ASN A 603 -8.37 11.08 21.49
C ASN A 603 -8.08 9.91 22.45
N SER A 604 -8.95 8.90 22.50
CA SER A 604 -8.73 7.72 23.35
C SER A 604 -7.51 6.91 22.92
N LEU A 605 -7.19 6.87 21.62
CA LEU A 605 -5.98 6.22 21.09
C LEU A 605 -4.70 7.00 21.47
N ILE A 606 -4.77 8.33 21.53
CA ILE A 606 -3.64 9.17 21.98
C ILE A 606 -3.39 8.94 23.47
N ASP A 607 -4.43 8.97 24.30
CA ASP A 607 -4.33 8.78 25.77
C ASP A 607 -3.87 7.37 26.16
N SER A 608 -4.25 6.34 25.39
CA SER A 608 -3.79 4.96 25.62
C SER A 608 -2.32 4.77 25.25
N ASN A 609 -1.81 5.48 24.24
CA ASN A 609 -0.41 5.43 23.84
C ASN A 609 0.55 6.15 24.81
N ASP A 610 0.06 7.04 25.66
CA ASP A 610 0.89 7.69 26.69
C ASP A 610 1.04 6.83 27.97
N ASN A 611 0.27 5.73 28.11
CA ASN A 611 0.31 4.82 29.24
C ASN A 611 0.92 3.45 28.96
N GLU A 612 1.37 3.16 27.74
CA GLU A 612 1.96 1.87 27.39
C GLU A 612 3.33 2.02 26.70
N GLU A 613 4.40 1.95 27.48
CA GLU A 613 5.64 1.31 27.08
C GLU A 613 5.44 -0.23 27.05
N SER A 614 4.43 -0.72 26.35
CA SER A 614 4.28 -2.14 26.03
C SER A 614 3.49 -2.28 24.74
N LEU A 615 4.09 -3.02 23.82
CA LEU A 615 3.46 -3.51 22.58
C LEU A 615 2.02 -3.97 22.86
N PRO A 616 1.03 -3.64 21.98
CA PRO A 616 -0.31 -4.21 22.11
C PRO A 616 -0.20 -5.73 22.16
N PRO A 617 -1.01 -6.41 22.99
CA PRO A 617 -1.06 -7.84 22.99
C PRO A 617 -1.41 -8.31 21.58
N ASN A 618 -0.63 -9.25 21.10
CA ASN A 618 -0.78 -9.88 19.81
C ASN A 618 -2.14 -10.64 19.82
N ASP A 619 -3.22 -10.00 19.42
CA ASP A 619 -4.49 -10.66 19.16
C ASP A 619 -4.35 -11.49 17.88
N GLY A 620 -3.84 -12.68 18.12
CA GLY A 620 -4.05 -13.86 17.34
C GLY A 620 -3.94 -13.78 15.82
N GLY A 621 -2.75 -14.06 15.26
CA GLY A 621 -2.60 -14.36 13.85
C GLY A 621 -1.19 -14.27 13.28
N GLY A 622 -0.18 -14.17 14.11
CA GLY A 622 1.20 -14.37 13.65
C GLY A 622 1.43 -15.85 13.33
N TYR A 623 1.96 -16.14 12.14
CA TYR A 623 2.49 -17.47 11.89
C TYR A 623 3.55 -17.77 12.94
N ILE A 624 3.38 -18.87 13.68
CA ILE A 624 4.44 -19.42 14.53
C ILE A 624 5.31 -20.33 13.67
N ASP A 625 6.61 -20.32 13.92
CA ASP A 625 7.52 -21.27 13.32
C ASP A 625 7.07 -22.69 13.68
N PHE A 626 7.27 -23.63 12.77
CA PHE A 626 6.94 -25.04 12.99
C PHE A 626 7.68 -25.61 14.20
N GLU A 627 8.92 -25.19 14.45
CA GLU A 627 9.70 -25.60 15.63
C GLU A 627 9.09 -25.05 16.92
N ASP A 628 8.52 -23.85 16.93
CA ASP A 628 7.81 -23.28 18.08
C ASP A 628 6.47 -23.96 18.29
N PHE A 629 5.72 -24.26 17.22
CA PHE A 629 4.50 -25.06 17.32
C PHE A 629 4.77 -26.46 17.90
N MET A 630 5.87 -27.10 17.52
CA MET A 630 6.26 -28.43 18.01
C MET A 630 6.63 -28.45 19.51
N LYS A 631 6.90 -27.27 20.11
CA LYS A 631 7.10 -27.12 21.56
C LYS A 631 5.80 -27.20 22.34
N VAL A 632 4.65 -26.92 21.70
CA VAL A 632 3.34 -27.03 22.33
C VAL A 632 2.91 -28.50 22.38
N GLU A 633 2.70 -29.00 23.58
CA GLU A 633 2.24 -30.38 23.77
C GLU A 633 0.73 -30.42 23.99
N MET A 634 -0.01 -30.73 22.92
CA MET A 634 -1.44 -30.94 22.98
C MET A 634 -1.78 -32.41 23.19
N ARG A 635 -2.70 -32.68 24.12
CA ARG A 635 -3.17 -34.05 24.42
C ARG A 635 -4.69 -34.12 24.50
N THR A 636 -5.21 -35.32 24.34
CA THR A 636 -6.60 -35.64 24.64
C THR A 636 -6.75 -36.04 26.10
N GLY A 637 -7.85 -35.69 26.73
CA GLY A 637 -8.16 -36.11 28.10
C GLY A 637 -9.66 -36.17 28.33
N ARG A 638 -10.09 -36.99 29.27
CA ARG A 638 -11.50 -37.11 29.64
C ARG A 638 -11.78 -36.26 30.89
N ILE A 639 -12.81 -35.43 30.83
CA ILE A 639 -13.23 -34.64 32.00
C ILE A 639 -13.87 -35.61 33.03
N VAL A 640 -13.30 -35.65 34.23
CA VAL A 640 -13.76 -36.53 35.33
C VAL A 640 -14.72 -35.82 36.25
N SER A 641 -14.42 -34.55 36.59
CA SER A 641 -15.29 -33.71 37.42
C SER A 641 -15.17 -32.23 37.03
N VAL A 642 -16.25 -31.48 37.26
CA VAL A 642 -16.34 -30.03 37.06
C VAL A 642 -16.94 -29.41 38.30
N ASP A 643 -16.14 -28.61 39.00
CA ASP A 643 -16.54 -27.92 40.22
C ASP A 643 -16.54 -26.40 40.02
N ASP A 644 -17.41 -25.69 40.73
CA ASP A 644 -17.38 -24.22 40.76
C ASP A 644 -16.10 -23.71 41.42
N HIS A 645 -15.46 -22.72 40.80
CA HIS A 645 -14.28 -22.10 41.40
C HIS A 645 -14.66 -21.27 42.63
N PRO A 646 -14.10 -21.54 43.87
CA PRO A 646 -14.56 -20.94 45.11
C PRO A 646 -14.37 -19.43 45.21
N ASN A 647 -13.49 -18.85 44.39
CA ASN A 647 -13.11 -17.43 44.42
C ASN A 647 -13.27 -16.73 43.06
N ALA A 648 -14.01 -17.31 42.12
CA ALA A 648 -14.18 -16.73 40.77
C ALA A 648 -15.50 -17.16 40.11
N ASP A 649 -16.37 -16.18 39.88
CA ASP A 649 -17.75 -16.42 39.37
C ASP A 649 -17.85 -16.92 37.95
N LYS A 650 -16.76 -16.79 37.14
CA LYS A 650 -16.72 -17.18 35.72
C LYS A 650 -15.87 -18.42 35.44
N LEU A 651 -15.27 -19.01 36.47
CA LEU A 651 -14.37 -20.15 36.29
C LEU A 651 -14.96 -21.45 36.81
N PHE A 652 -14.69 -22.53 36.12
CA PHE A 652 -14.76 -23.89 36.61
C PHE A 652 -13.38 -24.40 37.01
N VAL A 653 -13.33 -25.29 37.97
CA VAL A 653 -12.20 -26.14 38.32
C VAL A 653 -12.49 -27.51 37.72
N ILE A 654 -11.73 -27.90 36.69
CA ILE A 654 -11.99 -29.10 35.90
C ILE A 654 -10.86 -30.09 36.16
N THR A 655 -11.24 -31.32 36.52
CA THR A 655 -10.29 -32.44 36.64
C THR A 655 -10.34 -33.29 35.37
N ILE A 656 -9.17 -33.45 34.72
CA ILE A 656 -9.00 -34.21 33.46
C ILE A 656 -8.20 -35.47 33.76
N ASP A 657 -8.71 -36.63 33.33
CA ASP A 657 -7.95 -37.85 33.25
C ASP A 657 -7.10 -37.86 31.97
N GLU A 658 -5.79 -37.90 32.11
CA GLU A 658 -4.82 -37.94 31.02
C GLU A 658 -4.24 -39.34 30.70
N GLY A 659 -4.88 -40.41 31.22
CA GLY A 659 -4.64 -41.81 30.79
C GLY A 659 -3.45 -42.52 31.44
N SER A 660 -2.78 -41.96 32.45
CA SER A 660 -1.61 -42.53 33.13
C SER A 660 -1.83 -42.79 34.63
N ASP A 661 -3.04 -43.07 35.05
CA ASP A 661 -3.49 -43.07 36.45
C ASP A 661 -3.26 -41.73 37.16
N SER A 662 -2.96 -40.66 36.39
CA SER A 662 -2.83 -39.29 36.86
C SER A 662 -3.96 -38.41 36.37
N THR A 663 -4.42 -37.53 37.23
CA THR A 663 -5.41 -36.51 36.89
C THR A 663 -4.76 -35.13 36.96
N ARG A 664 -5.20 -34.21 36.08
CA ARG A 664 -4.73 -32.85 35.99
C ARG A 664 -5.83 -31.87 36.31
N THR A 665 -5.51 -30.83 37.09
CA THR A 665 -6.48 -29.77 37.41
C THR A 665 -6.28 -28.59 36.48
N VAL A 666 -7.38 -28.15 35.83
CA VAL A 666 -7.38 -26.98 34.94
C VAL A 666 -8.49 -26.03 35.33
N CYS A 667 -8.18 -24.74 35.48
CA CYS A 667 -9.20 -23.69 35.66
C CYS A 667 -9.58 -23.11 34.28
N ALA A 668 -10.88 -23.18 33.93
CA ALA A 668 -11.36 -22.72 32.62
C ALA A 668 -12.53 -21.72 32.74
N GLY A 669 -12.56 -20.74 31.87
CA GLY A 669 -13.57 -19.67 31.78
C GLY A 669 -14.86 -20.13 31.07
N LEU A 670 -15.35 -21.32 31.38
CA LEU A 670 -16.50 -21.93 30.69
C LEU A 670 -17.83 -21.73 31.45
N LYS A 671 -17.79 -21.18 32.65
CA LYS A 671 -19.00 -20.93 33.47
C LYS A 671 -19.81 -19.80 32.84
N GLY A 672 -21.06 -20.08 32.54
CA GLY A 672 -21.96 -19.18 31.77
C GLY A 672 -22.17 -19.61 30.32
N HIS A 673 -21.35 -20.54 29.82
CA HIS A 673 -21.50 -21.16 28.51
C HIS A 673 -21.87 -22.64 28.61
N TYR A 674 -21.57 -23.29 29.75
CA TYR A 674 -21.85 -24.70 30.03
C TYR A 674 -22.35 -24.89 31.47
N GLU A 675 -23.17 -25.89 31.65
CA GLU A 675 -23.43 -26.47 32.97
C GLU A 675 -22.41 -27.61 33.25
N PRO A 676 -22.02 -27.84 34.53
CA PRO A 676 -21.04 -28.88 34.86
C PRO A 676 -21.37 -30.26 34.22
N SER A 677 -22.63 -30.64 34.18
CA SER A 677 -23.13 -31.89 33.62
C SER A 677 -22.88 -32.00 32.11
N ASP A 678 -22.75 -30.87 31.40
CA ASP A 678 -22.53 -30.86 29.95
C ASP A 678 -21.06 -31.14 29.58
N LEU A 679 -20.16 -30.87 30.52
CA LEU A 679 -18.71 -31.04 30.36
C LEU A 679 -18.22 -32.40 30.91
N GLU A 680 -18.85 -32.91 31.98
CA GLU A 680 -18.42 -34.18 32.58
C GLU A 680 -18.56 -35.33 31.60
N GLY A 681 -17.49 -36.10 31.46
CA GLY A 681 -17.41 -37.24 30.55
C GLY A 681 -17.01 -36.91 29.13
N LEU A 682 -16.87 -35.63 28.75
CA LEU A 682 -16.38 -35.24 27.41
C LEU A 682 -14.88 -35.57 27.25
N ASN A 683 -14.53 -35.99 26.05
CA ASN A 683 -13.15 -36.11 25.61
C ASN A 683 -12.74 -34.73 25.00
N VAL A 684 -11.80 -34.05 25.62
CA VAL A 684 -11.36 -32.70 25.25
C VAL A 684 -9.92 -32.68 24.80
N VAL A 685 -9.56 -31.64 24.06
CA VAL A 685 -8.16 -31.36 23.72
C VAL A 685 -7.66 -30.26 24.67
N PHE A 686 -6.47 -30.47 25.24
CA PHE A 686 -5.86 -29.49 26.14
C PHE A 686 -4.35 -29.37 25.91
N VAL A 687 -3.77 -28.21 26.22
CA VAL A 687 -2.33 -27.98 26.24
C VAL A 687 -1.76 -28.46 27.56
N ALA A 688 -0.86 -29.45 27.51
CA ALA A 688 -0.36 -30.21 28.65
C ALA A 688 0.93 -29.63 29.27
N ASN A 689 1.72 -28.88 28.48
CA ASN A 689 3.02 -28.38 28.91
C ASN A 689 3.08 -26.86 29.18
N LEU A 690 1.92 -26.26 29.50
CA LEU A 690 1.91 -24.89 30.02
C LEU A 690 2.49 -24.85 31.42
N GLU A 691 3.23 -23.79 31.75
CA GLU A 691 3.72 -23.55 33.09
C GLU A 691 2.55 -23.43 34.07
N PRO A 692 2.52 -24.26 35.16
CA PRO A 692 1.43 -24.23 36.13
C PRO A 692 1.24 -22.85 36.75
N ARG A 693 0.02 -22.32 36.67
CA ARG A 693 -0.28 -20.97 37.15
C ARG A 693 -1.38 -20.98 38.23
N LYS A 694 -1.15 -20.22 39.32
CA LYS A 694 -2.13 -20.10 40.38
C LYS A 694 -3.22 -19.06 39.99
N LEU A 695 -4.44 -19.54 39.71
CA LEU A 695 -5.58 -18.73 39.36
C LEU A 695 -6.49 -18.59 40.59
N ARG A 696 -6.55 -17.39 41.15
CA ARG A 696 -7.34 -17.04 42.36
C ARG A 696 -7.32 -18.06 43.50
N GLY A 697 -6.17 -18.73 43.67
CA GLY A 697 -5.92 -19.65 44.77
C GLY A 697 -5.81 -21.12 44.39
N ILE A 698 -6.27 -21.53 43.23
CA ILE A 698 -6.18 -22.89 42.68
C ILE A 698 -5.10 -22.96 41.59
N MET A 699 -4.31 -24.03 41.60
CA MET A 699 -3.27 -24.27 40.60
C MET A 699 -3.92 -24.84 39.34
N SER A 700 -3.76 -24.14 38.20
CA SER A 700 -4.12 -24.63 36.87
C SER A 700 -2.87 -25.16 36.18
N GLU A 701 -2.92 -26.41 35.75
CA GLU A 701 -1.76 -27.16 35.21
C GLU A 701 -1.85 -27.39 33.71
N GLY A 702 -2.70 -26.62 33.02
CA GLY A 702 -2.91 -26.71 31.57
C GLY A 702 -4.03 -25.78 31.11
N MET A 703 -4.40 -25.89 29.83
CA MET A 703 -5.46 -25.10 29.22
C MET A 703 -6.32 -25.97 28.29
N ILE A 704 -7.62 -26.05 28.55
CA ILE A 704 -8.59 -26.69 27.62
C ILE A 704 -8.74 -25.79 26.41
N LEU A 705 -8.70 -26.37 25.22
CA LEU A 705 -8.92 -25.65 23.96
C LEU A 705 -10.43 -25.50 23.71
N ALA A 706 -10.83 -24.28 23.37
CA ALA A 706 -12.19 -23.94 23.00
C ALA A 706 -12.17 -22.91 21.87
N ALA A 707 -13.21 -22.88 21.06
CA ALA A 707 -13.38 -21.94 19.96
C ALA A 707 -14.57 -21.01 20.25
N ASP A 708 -14.45 -19.74 19.88
CA ASP A 708 -15.54 -18.78 19.87
C ASP A 708 -16.50 -19.10 18.70
N ASP A 709 -17.80 -19.04 18.95
CA ASP A 709 -18.82 -19.32 17.92
C ASP A 709 -19.22 -18.09 17.08
N GLY A 710 -18.56 -16.95 17.31
CA GLY A 710 -18.82 -15.68 16.61
C GLY A 710 -20.07 -14.90 17.10
N GLU A 711 -20.88 -15.50 18.00
CA GLU A 711 -22.09 -14.89 18.58
C GLU A 711 -21.95 -14.65 20.10
N GLY A 712 -20.71 -14.74 20.61
CA GLY A 712 -20.38 -14.56 22.02
C GLY A 712 -20.50 -15.85 22.85
N GLY A 713 -20.70 -17.01 22.22
CA GLY A 713 -20.65 -18.33 22.82
C GLY A 713 -19.26 -18.97 22.66
N VAL A 714 -18.95 -19.95 23.52
CA VAL A 714 -17.69 -20.71 23.51
C VAL A 714 -17.98 -22.20 23.34
N LYS A 715 -17.29 -22.87 22.41
CA LYS A 715 -17.39 -24.31 22.17
C LYS A 715 -16.08 -25.02 22.48
N VAL A 716 -16.12 -25.96 23.41
CA VAL A 716 -14.97 -26.79 23.77
C VAL A 716 -14.61 -27.71 22.61
N LEU A 717 -13.33 -27.85 22.27
CA LEU A 717 -12.87 -28.76 21.25
C LEU A 717 -12.91 -30.21 21.77
N THR A 718 -13.68 -31.05 21.10
CA THR A 718 -13.87 -32.48 21.43
C THR A 718 -13.37 -33.37 20.30
N THR A 719 -13.14 -34.63 20.61
CA THR A 719 -12.72 -35.61 19.60
C THR A 719 -13.94 -36.33 19.03
N GLU A 720 -13.92 -36.66 17.73
CA GLU A 720 -14.92 -37.52 17.10
C GLU A 720 -14.63 -38.98 17.48
N GLY A 721 -15.52 -39.56 18.27
CA GLY A 721 -15.39 -40.95 18.76
C GLY A 721 -14.49 -41.09 20.00
N ASP A 722 -14.40 -42.36 20.49
CA ASP A 722 -13.61 -42.73 21.67
C ASP A 722 -12.10 -42.73 21.35
N ILE A 723 -11.35 -41.82 21.92
CA ILE A 723 -9.89 -41.79 21.87
C ILE A 723 -9.35 -42.00 23.28
N LEU A 724 -8.22 -42.72 23.39
CA LEU A 724 -7.56 -42.92 24.67
C LEU A 724 -7.10 -41.60 25.27
N SER A 725 -7.41 -41.35 26.55
CA SER A 725 -6.90 -40.25 27.31
C SER A 725 -5.35 -40.22 27.26
N GLY A 726 -4.76 -39.01 27.15
CA GLY A 726 -3.30 -38.82 27.01
C GLY A 726 -2.76 -38.98 25.61
N SER A 727 -3.59 -39.28 24.60
CA SER A 727 -3.14 -39.36 23.20
C SER A 727 -2.63 -38.00 22.73
N ARG A 728 -1.49 -37.98 22.04
CA ARG A 728 -0.89 -36.75 21.50
C ARG A 728 -1.67 -36.28 20.28
N VAL A 729 -2.04 -35.01 20.29
CA VAL A 729 -2.62 -34.28 19.14
C VAL A 729 -1.46 -33.73 18.30
N ARG A 730 -1.53 -33.93 16.98
CA ARG A 730 -0.45 -33.58 16.04
C ARG A 730 -0.98 -32.68 14.94
#